data_8ac9b723b98a9f23a7ac82dc52c7598b
#
_entry.id   8ac9b723b98a9f23a7ac82dc52c7598b
#
_cell.length_a   1.000
_cell.length_b   1.000
_cell.length_c   1.000
_cell.angle_alpha   90.00
_cell.angle_beta   90.00
_cell.angle_gamma   90.00
#
_symmetry.space_group_name_H-M   'P 1'
#
loop_
_entity.id
_entity.type
_entity.pdbx_description
1 polymer ?
#
loop_
_entity_poly.entity_id
_entity_poly.type
_entity_poly.pdbx_seq_one_letter_code
_entity_poly.pdbx_strand_id
1 'polypeptide(L)'
;MNDILFGNNNTKTIKRLSKQYFKKNKVRNLAAILAIVLTAFLFTSITSLAFNMVSSMQLSMQMQKGSKGDGTFGYMTEEQFEQLKNSDFVEQAGHRRTIGYASNAVGHSVELNYADSIQQELTFCVPTHGSAPEKANEIATTELALKALGVEPEIGAEVPLEFELRGKTYHYDMVLSGWWEASNDTVSVAILSEQFVKDNPDVVKNTHAVDGEISGVTFSEVVLKDKTNIQEQMDSFVYSIGGNPEDMSADNFILSVENQMGKAMISSESILFAVVFVLMFVLCGYLLIYNIFDISVMQDVRQYGLLRMIGTSTRQIKSIVNRQAVWLTLIGLPIGLIAGFFAGRALLPVVMRIFSYEYSTASLQASASPMLFVIAALFTILTVFISTRKPAKKASKVSPMEAIRYTEQDDYKKKTVTRISGAKLSHMAFSNLGRNRRRCVFIVVSMLLCIVLFNSIIIVTQSMDEEKWITRTTKTDFTVYNSIAVNVQEGFRHHEDALPQQVVDMIREQNGLEEERYLYRNTVDDGNVLVDYGFEGLTCTNTFEYENGISKSFGNYALNTAPDAENLFFGNVYGASEHFWSDMMIYDGETDPNVLKQKMLTGEYVIIGNRLDRLSGGPKITSLSEQLQIGDSISFYRDGELVKTCTILAKACTVGTEDETPTTTTATMHIGGDAPFVYLPDTVFKQIYTTPTLLNYGFNMDASLHPQMEDFLSSYVEKNPSVTYTSTKLLKEQLNSVASMVWVVGSLIGCIMALAGLINFTNMIITNIITRRHEFATMQSIGMTNRQLQRLMVYEGVYYAAGADIIGGVVALLLAVTVLKNVLNSPSMWFFTLHITLVPALVIGVLYLLLAAVIPLIVLHFFNKGTVVERLRTSE
;
A
#
# COMPACT_ATOMS: atom_id res chain seq x y z
N MET A 1 41.38 -37.81 15.90
CA MET A 1 41.21 -38.74 17.01
C MET A 1 41.74 -38.24 18.35
N ASN A 2 42.22 -37.00 18.50
CA ASN A 2 42.84 -36.50 19.76
C ASN A 2 41.95 -35.48 20.53
N ASP A 3 40.66 -35.35 20.24
CA ASP A 3 39.79 -34.39 20.94
C ASP A 3 38.99 -34.96 22.11
N ILE A 4 39.22 -36.28 22.43
CA ILE A 4 38.39 -37.00 23.42
C ILE A 4 39.04 -37.04 24.79
N LEU A 5 40.35 -36.86 24.89
CA LEU A 5 41.09 -37.14 26.14
C LEU A 5 41.31 -35.98 27.11
N PHE A 6 41.15 -34.71 26.71
CA PHE A 6 41.24 -33.57 27.63
C PHE A 6 40.27 -32.45 27.23
N GLY A 7 39.07 -32.48 27.81
CA GLY A 7 38.15 -31.40 27.76
C GLY A 7 38.62 -30.15 28.47
N ASN A 8 39.70 -29.52 27.99
CA ASN A 8 40.22 -28.29 28.56
C ASN A 8 39.36 -27.10 28.10
N ASN A 9 38.23 -26.93 28.77
CA ASN A 9 37.29 -25.82 28.55
C ASN A 9 37.77 -24.55 29.27
N ASN A 10 38.93 -24.03 28.88
CA ASN A 10 39.49 -22.79 29.44
C ASN A 10 38.73 -21.55 28.88
N THR A 11 37.42 -21.53 29.13
CA THR A 11 36.49 -20.48 28.60
C THR A 11 36.88 -19.09 29.11
N LYS A 12 37.46 -18.97 30.32
CA LYS A 12 37.95 -17.70 30.88
C LYS A 12 39.14 -17.15 30.09
N THR A 13 40.11 -17.99 29.75
CA THR A 13 41.28 -17.58 28.95
C THR A 13 40.88 -17.19 27.53
N ILE A 14 39.97 -17.92 26.88
CA ILE A 14 39.45 -17.59 25.55
C ILE A 14 38.71 -16.26 25.58
N LYS A 15 37.91 -16.00 26.63
CA LYS A 15 37.20 -14.73 26.80
C LYS A 15 38.17 -13.56 26.96
N ARG A 16 39.24 -13.74 27.77
CA ARG A 16 40.28 -12.70 27.99
C ARG A 16 41.06 -12.41 26.70
N LEU A 17 41.45 -13.49 25.99
CA LEU A 17 42.18 -13.39 24.73
C LEU A 17 41.33 -12.66 23.67
N SER A 18 40.06 -13.04 23.49
CA SER A 18 39.11 -12.41 22.59
C SER A 18 38.96 -10.90 22.87
N LYS A 19 38.91 -10.52 24.17
CA LYS A 19 38.81 -9.10 24.59
C LYS A 19 40.09 -8.32 24.27
N GLN A 20 41.27 -8.93 24.41
CA GLN A 20 42.55 -8.29 24.06
C GLN A 20 42.66 -8.07 22.54
N TYR A 21 42.31 -9.08 21.73
CA TYR A 21 42.25 -8.93 20.28
C TYR A 21 41.27 -7.84 19.82
N PHE A 22 40.13 -7.76 20.47
CA PHE A 22 39.17 -6.70 20.19
C PHE A 22 39.76 -5.32 20.46
N LYS A 23 40.44 -5.11 21.60
CA LYS A 23 41.03 -3.80 21.95
C LYS A 23 42.17 -3.40 21.01
N LYS A 24 42.96 -4.36 20.51
CA LYS A 24 44.14 -4.10 19.67
C LYS A 24 43.76 -3.61 18.25
N ASN A 25 42.68 -4.12 17.70
CA ASN A 25 42.34 -3.93 16.26
C ASN A 25 41.24 -2.86 16.03
N LYS A 26 41.41 -1.64 16.53
CA LYS A 26 40.42 -0.56 16.53
C LYS A 26 39.85 -0.24 15.14
N VAL A 27 40.70 0.02 14.12
CA VAL A 27 40.28 0.41 12.75
C VAL A 27 39.44 -0.68 12.09
N ARG A 28 39.87 -1.93 12.19
CA ARG A 28 39.15 -3.08 11.68
C ARG A 28 37.79 -3.27 12.35
N ASN A 29 37.77 -3.13 13.69
CA ASN A 29 36.52 -3.27 14.44
C ASN A 29 35.53 -2.17 14.07
N LEU A 30 36.01 -0.93 13.84
CA LEU A 30 35.17 0.17 13.37
C LEU A 30 34.51 -0.16 12.02
N ALA A 31 35.29 -0.67 11.06
CA ALA A 31 34.74 -1.10 9.76
C ALA A 31 33.69 -2.22 9.91
N ALA A 32 33.93 -3.19 10.78
CA ALA A 32 32.97 -4.27 11.06
C ALA A 32 31.71 -3.76 11.79
N ILE A 33 31.86 -2.85 12.74
CA ILE A 33 30.72 -2.18 13.41
C ILE A 33 29.90 -1.39 12.38
N LEU A 34 30.52 -0.59 11.52
CA LEU A 34 29.84 0.17 10.47
C LEU A 34 29.06 -0.76 9.52
N ALA A 35 29.62 -1.91 9.14
CA ALA A 35 28.90 -2.88 8.31
C ALA A 35 27.67 -3.45 9.02
N ILE A 36 27.78 -3.78 10.31
CA ILE A 36 26.66 -4.28 11.11
C ILE A 36 25.62 -3.18 11.31
N VAL A 37 26.05 -1.94 11.61
CA VAL A 37 25.16 -0.75 11.70
C VAL A 37 24.39 -0.55 10.41
N LEU A 38 25.07 -0.55 9.25
CA LEU A 38 24.41 -0.37 7.94
C LEU A 38 23.43 -1.50 7.63
N THR A 39 23.80 -2.74 7.95
CA THR A 39 22.91 -3.89 7.76
C THR A 39 21.68 -3.80 8.67
N ALA A 40 21.86 -3.51 9.95
CA ALA A 40 20.78 -3.32 10.91
C ALA A 40 19.92 -2.10 10.54
N PHE A 41 20.53 -0.99 10.17
CA PHE A 41 19.85 0.22 9.69
C PHE A 41 18.94 -0.08 8.50
N LEU A 42 19.47 -0.77 7.49
CA LEU A 42 18.73 -1.14 6.29
C LEU A 42 17.51 -2.01 6.61
N PHE A 43 17.71 -3.09 7.39
CA PHE A 43 16.60 -3.95 7.78
C PHE A 43 15.56 -3.22 8.64
N THR A 44 16.00 -2.40 9.59
CA THR A 44 15.08 -1.66 10.47
C THR A 44 14.32 -0.58 9.72
N SER A 45 14.96 0.16 8.82
CA SER A 45 14.30 1.19 8.02
C SER A 45 13.18 0.59 7.16
N ILE A 46 13.49 -0.52 6.48
CA ILE A 46 12.52 -1.17 5.59
C ILE A 46 11.39 -1.82 6.40
N THR A 47 11.72 -2.57 7.47
CA THR A 47 10.68 -3.18 8.32
C THR A 47 9.84 -2.13 9.04
N SER A 48 10.43 -1.01 9.47
CA SER A 48 9.70 0.11 10.06
C SER A 48 8.75 0.75 9.05
N LEU A 49 9.23 1.03 7.85
CA LEU A 49 8.41 1.61 6.79
C LEU A 49 7.27 0.67 6.39
N ALA A 50 7.58 -0.59 6.12
CA ALA A 50 6.58 -1.59 5.72
C ALA A 50 5.53 -1.82 6.82
N PHE A 51 5.97 -1.97 8.08
CA PHE A 51 5.06 -2.18 9.21
C PHE A 51 4.13 -0.97 9.42
N ASN A 52 4.69 0.24 9.44
CA ASN A 52 3.91 1.45 9.63
C ASN A 52 3.01 1.75 8.42
N MET A 53 3.46 1.44 7.20
CA MET A 53 2.63 1.55 5.99
C MET A 53 1.42 0.61 6.06
N VAL A 54 1.62 -0.67 6.38
CA VAL A 54 0.52 -1.63 6.53
C VAL A 54 -0.41 -1.21 7.66
N SER A 55 0.12 -0.81 8.80
CA SER A 55 -0.70 -0.35 9.95
C SER A 55 -1.49 0.93 9.63
N SER A 56 -0.87 1.88 8.92
CA SER A 56 -1.56 3.12 8.52
C SER A 56 -2.61 2.86 7.44
N MET A 57 -2.32 1.96 6.50
CA MET A 57 -3.28 1.55 5.49
C MET A 57 -4.47 0.81 6.11
N GLN A 58 -4.22 -0.10 7.07
CA GLN A 58 -5.29 -0.74 7.85
C GLN A 58 -6.12 0.28 8.62
N LEU A 59 -5.47 1.23 9.30
CA LEU A 59 -6.18 2.27 10.04
C LEU A 59 -7.01 3.17 9.11
N SER A 60 -6.44 3.56 7.96
CA SER A 60 -7.15 4.35 6.95
C SER A 60 -8.39 3.61 6.43
N MET A 61 -8.25 2.33 6.10
CA MET A 61 -9.37 1.50 5.69
C MET A 61 -10.42 1.32 6.81
N GLN A 62 -9.98 1.16 8.07
CA GLN A 62 -10.87 1.09 9.22
C GLN A 62 -11.62 2.42 9.45
N MET A 63 -10.94 3.56 9.24
CA MET A 63 -11.57 4.89 9.32
C MET A 63 -12.59 5.10 8.19
N GLN A 64 -12.25 4.69 6.97
CA GLN A 64 -13.16 4.74 5.82
C GLN A 64 -14.41 3.89 6.06
N LYS A 65 -14.25 2.70 6.64
CA LYS A 65 -15.35 1.80 7.00
C LYS A 65 -16.09 2.22 8.27
N GLY A 66 -15.53 3.15 9.05
CA GLY A 66 -16.08 3.62 10.30
C GLY A 66 -15.90 2.65 11.48
N SER A 67 -15.12 1.55 11.32
CA SER A 67 -14.96 0.56 12.40
C SER A 67 -13.58 -0.07 12.47
N LYS A 68 -13.06 -0.27 13.69
CA LYS A 68 -11.88 -1.09 14.03
C LYS A 68 -12.24 -2.54 14.36
N GLY A 69 -13.54 -2.84 14.50
CA GLY A 69 -14.04 -4.17 14.84
C GLY A 69 -13.68 -5.22 13.80
N ASP A 70 -13.64 -6.49 14.20
CA ASP A 70 -13.47 -7.63 13.29
C ASP A 70 -14.75 -7.98 12.55
N GLY A 71 -15.91 -7.58 13.10
CA GLY A 71 -17.22 -7.75 12.51
C GLY A 71 -18.28 -6.88 13.17
N THR A 72 -19.42 -6.77 12.50
CA THR A 72 -20.59 -6.01 12.93
C THR A 72 -21.78 -6.94 13.07
N PHE A 73 -22.46 -6.89 14.19
CA PHE A 73 -23.81 -7.43 14.37
C PHE A 73 -24.83 -6.30 14.37
N GLY A 74 -26.01 -6.55 13.80
CA GLY A 74 -27.07 -5.57 13.74
C GLY A 74 -28.46 -6.20 13.89
N TYR A 75 -29.46 -5.35 14.05
CA TYR A 75 -30.87 -5.75 14.21
C TYR A 75 -31.12 -6.65 15.43
N MET A 76 -30.29 -6.53 16.47
CA MET A 76 -30.42 -7.31 17.68
C MET A 76 -31.40 -6.67 18.68
N THR A 77 -31.96 -7.50 19.56
CA THR A 77 -32.58 -7.06 20.81
C THR A 77 -31.52 -6.90 21.89
N GLU A 78 -31.85 -6.19 22.96
CA GLU A 78 -30.98 -6.03 24.14
C GLU A 78 -30.58 -7.39 24.77
N GLU A 79 -31.52 -8.35 24.82
CA GLU A 79 -31.26 -9.67 25.35
C GLU A 79 -30.23 -10.46 24.47
N GLN A 80 -30.35 -10.35 23.16
CA GLN A 80 -29.42 -10.95 22.21
C GLN A 80 -28.03 -10.30 22.30
N PHE A 81 -27.96 -8.99 22.47
CA PHE A 81 -26.70 -8.28 22.70
C PHE A 81 -26.01 -8.73 24.00
N GLU A 82 -26.76 -8.88 25.10
CA GLU A 82 -26.18 -9.42 26.34
C GLU A 82 -25.68 -10.86 26.20
N GLN A 83 -26.31 -11.69 25.36
CA GLN A 83 -25.80 -13.02 25.02
C GLN A 83 -24.51 -12.93 24.22
N LEU A 84 -24.42 -12.03 23.23
CA LEU A 84 -23.23 -11.77 22.44
C LEU A 84 -22.05 -11.34 23.31
N LYS A 85 -22.27 -10.35 24.17
CA LYS A 85 -21.27 -9.79 25.08
C LYS A 85 -20.68 -10.83 26.04
N ASN A 86 -21.49 -11.80 26.45
CA ASN A 86 -21.10 -12.87 27.37
C ASN A 86 -20.60 -14.13 26.66
N SER A 87 -20.47 -14.12 25.33
CA SER A 87 -20.03 -15.27 24.56
C SER A 87 -18.51 -15.50 24.65
N ASP A 88 -18.10 -16.76 24.57
CA ASP A 88 -16.69 -17.15 24.74
C ASP A 88 -15.79 -16.72 23.59
N PHE A 89 -16.31 -16.46 22.39
CA PHE A 89 -15.52 -16.13 21.21
C PHE A 89 -15.26 -14.63 21.07
N VAL A 90 -16.02 -13.77 21.77
CA VAL A 90 -15.89 -12.31 21.74
C VAL A 90 -14.87 -11.85 22.78
N GLU A 91 -13.98 -10.95 22.42
CA GLU A 91 -13.03 -10.26 23.29
C GLU A 91 -13.61 -8.94 23.78
N GLN A 92 -14.20 -8.15 22.85
CA GLN A 92 -14.89 -6.89 23.14
C GLN A 92 -16.14 -6.80 22.26
N ALA A 93 -17.22 -6.26 22.82
CA ALA A 93 -18.46 -5.93 22.11
C ALA A 93 -18.87 -4.51 22.48
N GLY A 94 -18.99 -3.66 21.49
CA GLY A 94 -19.52 -2.30 21.64
C GLY A 94 -21.04 -2.31 21.59
N HIS A 95 -21.68 -1.39 22.29
CA HIS A 95 -23.13 -1.25 22.33
C HIS A 95 -23.56 0.06 21.68
N ARG A 96 -24.25 -0.03 20.55
CA ARG A 96 -24.87 1.10 19.85
C ARG A 96 -26.38 0.87 19.73
N ARG A 97 -27.13 1.92 19.98
CA ARG A 97 -28.58 1.94 19.80
C ARG A 97 -28.96 3.10 18.92
N THR A 98 -29.50 2.83 17.76
CA THR A 98 -29.89 3.86 16.80
C THR A 98 -31.15 4.58 17.26
N ILE A 99 -31.19 5.89 17.06
CA ILE A 99 -32.34 6.74 17.39
C ILE A 99 -33.02 7.25 16.12
N GLY A 100 -32.24 7.72 15.15
CA GLY A 100 -32.73 8.23 13.89
C GLY A 100 -31.75 9.19 13.24
N TYR A 101 -32.24 10.08 12.40
CA TYR A 101 -31.44 11.10 11.73
C TYR A 101 -31.95 12.50 12.07
N ALA A 102 -31.02 13.46 12.19
CA ALA A 102 -31.40 14.84 12.42
C ALA A 102 -32.03 15.44 11.15
N SER A 103 -33.28 15.89 11.24
CA SER A 103 -34.03 16.49 10.14
C SER A 103 -33.71 17.97 9.88
N ASN A 104 -33.09 18.63 10.86
CA ASN A 104 -32.68 20.05 10.76
C ASN A 104 -31.20 20.22 10.32
N ALA A 105 -30.48 19.17 10.02
CA ALA A 105 -29.14 19.24 9.48
C ALA A 105 -29.17 19.57 7.98
N VAL A 106 -28.45 20.60 7.57
CA VAL A 106 -28.46 21.10 6.17
C VAL A 106 -27.22 20.62 5.42
N GLY A 107 -27.44 19.93 4.29
CA GLY A 107 -26.38 19.52 3.39
C GLY A 107 -25.47 18.39 3.90
N HIS A 108 -25.82 17.76 5.01
CA HIS A 108 -25.06 16.68 5.62
C HIS A 108 -25.95 15.80 6.51
N SER A 109 -25.86 14.49 6.37
CA SER A 109 -26.62 13.55 7.19
C SER A 109 -25.97 13.39 8.57
N VAL A 110 -26.79 13.49 9.62
CA VAL A 110 -26.35 13.32 11.03
C VAL A 110 -27.14 12.20 11.69
N GLU A 111 -26.50 11.05 11.89
CA GLU A 111 -27.10 9.89 12.55
C GLU A 111 -27.08 10.07 14.07
N LEU A 112 -28.22 9.85 14.73
CA LEU A 112 -28.39 9.99 16.17
C LEU A 112 -28.32 8.61 16.83
N ASN A 113 -27.37 8.42 17.72
CA ASN A 113 -27.12 7.15 18.37
C ASN A 113 -26.86 7.32 19.87
N TYR A 114 -27.18 6.31 20.63
CA TYR A 114 -26.45 6.02 21.85
C TYR A 114 -25.32 5.08 21.56
N ALA A 115 -24.15 5.29 22.14
CA ALA A 115 -22.99 4.41 22.02
C ALA A 115 -22.21 4.35 23.33
N ASP A 116 -21.91 3.14 23.81
CA ASP A 116 -21.06 2.96 24.98
C ASP A 116 -19.59 3.27 24.66
N SER A 117 -18.76 3.31 25.71
CA SER A 117 -17.32 3.67 25.51
C SER A 117 -16.54 2.72 24.60
N ILE A 118 -16.92 1.43 24.58
CA ILE A 118 -16.29 0.43 23.69
C ILE A 118 -16.69 0.70 22.26
N GLN A 119 -17.97 0.93 22.00
CA GLN A 119 -18.48 1.26 20.67
C GLN A 119 -17.84 2.55 20.14
N GLN A 120 -17.79 3.61 20.97
CA GLN A 120 -17.15 4.88 20.60
C GLN A 120 -15.68 4.69 20.19
N GLU A 121 -14.93 3.86 20.93
CA GLU A 121 -13.53 3.55 20.60
C GLU A 121 -13.41 2.75 19.31
N LEU A 122 -14.27 1.75 19.10
CA LEU A 122 -14.26 0.91 17.90
C LEU A 122 -14.71 1.67 16.66
N THR A 123 -15.59 2.68 16.78
CA THR A 123 -16.13 3.45 15.65
C THR A 123 -15.52 4.84 15.48
N PHE A 124 -14.40 5.14 16.12
CA PHE A 124 -13.71 6.44 16.04
C PHE A 124 -14.55 7.64 16.51
N CYS A 125 -15.51 7.43 17.37
CA CYS A 125 -16.45 8.45 17.88
C CYS A 125 -16.08 8.94 19.29
N VAL A 126 -14.82 8.83 19.71
CA VAL A 126 -14.36 9.36 20.99
C VAL A 126 -14.09 10.85 20.86
N PRO A 127 -14.74 11.73 21.67
CA PRO A 127 -14.46 13.16 21.62
C PRO A 127 -13.00 13.49 21.87
N THR A 128 -12.41 14.28 20.97
CA THR A 128 -11.05 14.82 21.12
C THR A 128 -11.04 16.14 21.87
N HIS A 129 -12.20 16.81 21.92
CA HIS A 129 -12.44 18.05 22.66
C HIS A 129 -13.65 17.85 23.56
N GLY A 130 -13.55 18.20 24.83
CA GLY A 130 -14.60 17.96 25.82
C GLY A 130 -14.66 16.52 26.33
N SER A 131 -15.87 15.99 26.51
CA SER A 131 -16.12 14.62 27.02
C SER A 131 -17.35 14.00 26.36
N ALA A 132 -17.48 12.67 26.49
CA ALA A 132 -18.69 11.96 26.10
C ALA A 132 -19.90 12.48 26.94
N PRO A 133 -21.13 12.44 26.39
CA PRO A 133 -22.32 12.93 27.05
C PRO A 133 -22.73 12.02 28.24
N GLU A 134 -22.97 12.62 29.40
CA GLU A 134 -23.42 11.92 30.62
C GLU A 134 -24.85 12.26 30.98
N LYS A 135 -25.29 13.55 30.81
CA LYS A 135 -26.63 14.01 31.15
C LYS A 135 -27.60 13.86 29.98
N ALA A 136 -28.89 13.78 30.30
CA ALA A 136 -29.92 13.59 29.28
C ALA A 136 -29.99 14.69 28.21
N ASN A 137 -29.54 15.90 28.52
CA ASN A 137 -29.49 17.03 27.57
C ASN A 137 -28.09 17.27 27.01
N GLU A 138 -27.16 16.35 27.11
CA GLU A 138 -25.82 16.46 26.51
C GLU A 138 -25.72 15.67 25.21
N ILE A 139 -24.97 16.23 24.26
CA ILE A 139 -24.67 15.65 22.94
C ILE A 139 -23.17 15.79 22.64
N ALA A 140 -22.60 14.78 22.00
CA ALA A 140 -21.27 14.86 21.41
C ALA A 140 -21.34 14.48 19.93
N THR A 141 -20.65 15.23 19.07
CA THR A 141 -20.73 15.00 17.62
C THR A 141 -19.48 15.47 16.89
N THR A 142 -19.47 15.34 15.57
CA THR A 142 -18.37 15.80 14.72
C THR A 142 -18.45 17.29 14.42
N GLU A 143 -17.31 17.91 14.09
CA GLU A 143 -17.25 19.31 13.63
C GLU A 143 -18.15 19.54 12.41
N LEU A 144 -18.21 18.57 11.48
CA LEU A 144 -19.07 18.63 10.29
C LEU A 144 -20.56 18.63 10.66
N ALA A 145 -20.97 17.81 11.62
CA ALA A 145 -22.36 17.82 12.10
C ALA A 145 -22.74 19.14 12.74
N LEU A 146 -21.85 19.73 13.54
CA LEU A 146 -22.09 21.04 14.14
C LEU A 146 -22.27 22.12 13.06
N LYS A 147 -21.42 22.09 12.03
CA LYS A 147 -21.55 22.99 10.88
C LYS A 147 -22.89 22.80 10.13
N ALA A 148 -23.34 21.56 9.93
CA ALA A 148 -24.62 21.23 9.31
C ALA A 148 -25.82 21.69 10.15
N LEU A 149 -25.68 21.66 11.47
CA LEU A 149 -26.69 22.15 12.44
C LEU A 149 -26.58 23.67 12.69
N GLY A 150 -25.60 24.36 12.07
CA GLY A 150 -25.39 25.80 12.24
C GLY A 150 -24.82 26.21 13.60
N VAL A 151 -24.08 25.31 14.27
CA VAL A 151 -23.53 25.51 15.63
C VAL A 151 -22.01 25.60 15.58
N GLU A 152 -21.44 26.56 16.29
CA GLU A 152 -19.97 26.65 16.45
C GLU A 152 -19.44 25.56 17.40
N PRO A 153 -18.23 24.99 17.16
CA PRO A 153 -17.68 23.89 17.95
C PRO A 153 -17.12 24.35 19.31
N GLU A 154 -17.96 24.97 20.13
CA GLU A 154 -17.62 25.43 21.47
C GLU A 154 -18.35 24.59 22.54
N ILE A 155 -17.58 24.02 23.49
CA ILE A 155 -18.15 23.21 24.57
C ILE A 155 -19.13 24.04 25.41
N GLY A 156 -20.33 23.52 25.55
CA GLY A 156 -21.47 24.21 26.24
C GLY A 156 -22.39 24.97 25.28
N ALA A 157 -22.09 24.98 23.96
CA ALA A 157 -23.03 25.57 22.99
C ALA A 157 -24.37 24.83 22.97
N GLU A 158 -25.44 25.56 22.72
CA GLU A 158 -26.78 24.98 22.53
C GLU A 158 -26.86 24.40 21.09
N VAL A 159 -27.28 23.13 21.03
CA VAL A 159 -27.41 22.38 19.76
C VAL A 159 -28.91 22.07 19.60
N PRO A 160 -29.62 22.79 18.72
CA PRO A 160 -31.01 22.48 18.41
C PRO A 160 -31.05 21.17 17.62
N LEU A 161 -31.76 20.16 18.13
CA LEU A 161 -31.87 18.86 17.53
C LEU A 161 -33.33 18.57 17.20
N GLU A 162 -33.60 18.34 15.92
CA GLU A 162 -34.91 17.91 15.44
C GLU A 162 -34.79 16.60 14.69
N PHE A 163 -35.71 15.68 14.90
CA PHE A 163 -35.78 14.42 14.12
C PHE A 163 -37.22 13.94 14.06
N GLU A 164 -37.53 13.24 12.97
CA GLU A 164 -38.83 12.63 12.77
C GLU A 164 -38.77 11.13 13.06
N LEU A 165 -39.76 10.64 13.80
CA LEU A 165 -39.89 9.23 14.16
C LEU A 165 -41.35 8.83 14.22
N ARG A 166 -41.76 7.85 13.42
CA ARG A 166 -43.13 7.32 13.36
C ARG A 166 -44.16 8.43 13.11
N GLY A 167 -43.86 9.35 12.19
CA GLY A 167 -44.71 10.49 11.83
C GLY A 167 -44.86 11.57 12.93
N LYS A 168 -44.01 11.56 13.94
CA LYS A 168 -43.95 12.57 14.99
C LYS A 168 -42.58 13.25 15.00
N THR A 169 -42.58 14.58 14.96
CA THR A 169 -41.34 15.37 15.05
C THR A 169 -41.02 15.60 16.52
N TYR A 170 -39.78 15.37 16.88
CA TYR A 170 -39.21 15.60 18.23
C TYR A 170 -38.23 16.78 18.14
N HIS A 171 -38.32 17.65 19.18
CA HIS A 171 -37.41 18.80 19.30
C HIS A 171 -36.75 18.74 20.68
N TYR A 172 -35.42 18.87 20.69
CA TYR A 172 -34.62 18.92 21.90
C TYR A 172 -33.57 20.03 21.80
N ASP A 173 -33.38 20.77 22.84
CA ASP A 173 -32.30 21.73 23.02
C ASP A 173 -31.18 21.01 23.77
N MET A 174 -30.16 20.57 23.07
CA MET A 174 -29.02 19.82 23.61
C MET A 174 -27.87 20.76 23.93
N VAL A 175 -26.98 20.33 24.82
CA VAL A 175 -25.77 21.05 25.21
C VAL A 175 -24.56 20.25 24.69
N LEU A 176 -23.69 20.88 23.92
CA LEU A 176 -22.49 20.25 23.39
C LEU A 176 -21.51 19.91 24.51
N SER A 177 -21.35 18.62 24.83
CA SER A 177 -20.41 18.10 25.83
C SER A 177 -19.03 17.78 25.25
N GLY A 178 -18.95 17.42 23.95
CA GLY A 178 -17.72 17.07 23.26
C GLY A 178 -17.87 17.04 21.76
N TRP A 179 -16.75 17.13 21.09
CA TRP A 179 -16.70 17.00 19.63
C TRP A 179 -15.37 16.44 19.14
N TRP A 180 -15.36 15.92 17.90
CA TRP A 180 -14.15 15.38 17.24
C TRP A 180 -14.17 15.69 15.75
N GLU A 181 -12.99 15.64 15.13
CA GLU A 181 -12.86 15.72 13.67
C GLU A 181 -13.46 14.46 13.03
N ALA A 182 -14.29 14.63 12.02
CA ALA A 182 -14.90 13.50 11.31
C ALA A 182 -13.85 12.59 10.68
N SER A 183 -14.04 11.29 10.79
CA SER A 183 -13.15 10.31 10.16
C SER A 183 -13.44 10.14 8.66
N ASN A 184 -14.64 10.49 8.22
CA ASN A 184 -15.06 10.62 6.83
C ASN A 184 -16.00 11.82 6.68
N ASP A 185 -16.14 12.32 5.46
CA ASP A 185 -16.88 13.56 5.17
C ASP A 185 -18.34 13.31 4.80
N THR A 186 -18.84 12.09 4.92
CA THR A 186 -20.12 11.69 4.30
C THR A 186 -21.25 11.52 5.30
N VAL A 187 -21.03 10.88 6.43
CA VAL A 187 -22.03 10.75 7.52
C VAL A 187 -21.41 11.15 8.83
N SER A 188 -22.07 12.01 9.55
CA SER A 188 -21.68 12.34 10.91
C SER A 188 -22.55 11.62 11.91
N VAL A 189 -21.94 11.20 13.00
CA VAL A 189 -22.62 10.56 14.11
C VAL A 189 -22.72 11.54 15.26
N ALA A 190 -23.93 11.69 15.82
CA ALA A 190 -24.15 12.40 17.05
C ALA A 190 -24.51 11.39 18.16
N ILE A 191 -23.74 11.44 19.23
CA ILE A 191 -23.88 10.52 20.36
C ILE A 191 -24.70 11.22 21.47
N LEU A 192 -25.77 10.55 21.90
CA LEU A 192 -26.59 10.93 23.02
C LEU A 192 -26.24 10.08 24.23
N SER A 193 -26.54 10.59 25.45
CA SER A 193 -26.16 9.90 26.67
C SER A 193 -27.04 8.67 26.97
N GLU A 194 -26.55 7.78 27.83
CA GLU A 194 -27.34 6.67 28.37
C GLU A 194 -28.55 7.19 29.17
N GLN A 195 -28.41 8.37 29.81
CA GLN A 195 -29.51 9.00 30.57
C GLN A 195 -30.63 9.47 29.61
N PHE A 196 -30.28 9.99 28.40
CA PHE A 196 -31.28 10.32 27.37
C PHE A 196 -32.10 9.09 26.99
N VAL A 197 -31.44 7.96 26.75
CA VAL A 197 -32.12 6.69 26.42
C VAL A 197 -33.06 6.24 27.52
N LYS A 198 -32.67 6.35 28.81
CA LYS A 198 -33.48 5.98 29.95
C LYS A 198 -34.72 6.90 30.18
N ASP A 199 -34.53 8.19 29.87
CA ASP A 199 -35.60 9.19 30.07
C ASP A 199 -36.60 9.21 28.90
N ASN A 200 -36.20 8.66 27.72
CA ASN A 200 -37.04 8.64 26.52
C ASN A 200 -37.28 7.22 25.98
N PRO A 201 -37.89 6.30 26.76
CA PRO A 201 -38.05 4.90 26.34
C PRO A 201 -38.92 4.73 25.09
N ASP A 202 -39.84 5.63 24.82
CA ASP A 202 -40.72 5.60 23.66
C ASP A 202 -39.95 5.93 22.35
N VAL A 203 -38.92 6.78 22.44
CA VAL A 203 -38.06 7.16 21.29
C VAL A 203 -37.17 6.01 20.89
N VAL A 204 -36.61 5.28 21.85
CA VAL A 204 -35.65 4.20 21.64
C VAL A 204 -36.29 2.81 21.67
N LYS A 205 -37.61 2.72 21.54
CA LYS A 205 -38.30 1.43 21.48
C LYS A 205 -38.02 0.73 20.15
N ASN A 206 -37.47 -0.48 20.20
CA ASN A 206 -37.33 -1.30 19.01
C ASN A 206 -38.68 -1.80 18.54
N THR A 207 -39.12 -1.33 17.39
CA THR A 207 -40.35 -1.74 16.71
C THR A 207 -40.11 -2.24 15.31
N HIS A 208 -38.84 -2.46 14.95
CA HIS A 208 -38.39 -2.78 13.60
C HIS A 208 -39.19 -3.93 12.96
N ALA A 209 -39.45 -4.98 13.67
CA ALA A 209 -40.25 -6.12 13.18
C ALA A 209 -41.72 -5.77 12.86
N VAL A 210 -42.22 -4.59 13.27
CA VAL A 210 -43.63 -4.17 13.10
C VAL A 210 -43.74 -3.08 12.04
N ASP A 211 -42.87 -2.08 12.05
CA ASP A 211 -42.99 -0.88 11.24
C ASP A 211 -41.74 -0.63 10.36
N GLY A 212 -40.72 -1.48 10.43
CA GLY A 212 -39.48 -1.35 9.65
C GLY A 212 -38.54 -0.24 10.11
N GLU A 213 -38.91 0.51 11.17
CA GLU A 213 -38.11 1.61 11.70
C GLU A 213 -36.80 1.12 12.34
N ILE A 214 -35.69 1.81 12.09
CA ILE A 214 -34.40 1.45 12.69
C ILE A 214 -34.21 1.98 14.11
N SER A 215 -35.15 2.81 14.58
CA SER A 215 -35.09 3.38 15.93
C SER A 215 -35.21 2.28 16.99
N GLY A 216 -34.33 2.33 17.99
CA GLY A 216 -34.25 1.35 19.05
C GLY A 216 -33.59 0.03 18.71
N VAL A 217 -33.12 -0.14 17.45
CA VAL A 217 -32.37 -1.34 17.03
C VAL A 217 -30.96 -1.29 17.62
N THR A 218 -30.47 -2.44 18.07
CA THR A 218 -29.13 -2.57 18.64
C THR A 218 -28.15 -3.06 17.59
N PHE A 219 -27.03 -2.35 17.48
CA PHE A 219 -25.86 -2.74 16.70
C PHE A 219 -24.65 -2.93 17.63
N SER A 220 -23.72 -3.76 17.22
CA SER A 220 -22.51 -4.04 17.98
C SER A 220 -21.34 -4.25 17.06
N GLU A 221 -20.29 -3.45 17.21
CA GLU A 221 -18.98 -3.75 16.68
C GLU A 221 -18.26 -4.70 17.62
N VAL A 222 -17.68 -5.77 17.09
CA VAL A 222 -17.04 -6.79 17.92
C VAL A 222 -15.57 -6.99 17.57
N VAL A 223 -14.78 -7.31 18.59
CA VAL A 223 -13.42 -7.82 18.45
C VAL A 223 -13.43 -9.28 18.91
N LEU A 224 -12.95 -10.19 18.06
CA LEU A 224 -12.96 -11.62 18.33
C LEU A 224 -11.62 -12.08 18.90
N LYS A 225 -11.65 -13.10 19.77
CA LYS A 225 -10.43 -13.75 20.30
C LYS A 225 -9.66 -14.53 19.25
N ASP A 226 -10.35 -15.18 18.34
CA ASP A 226 -9.77 -15.91 17.20
C ASP A 226 -10.12 -15.20 15.90
N LYS A 227 -9.09 -14.78 15.16
CA LYS A 227 -9.19 -14.04 13.90
C LYS A 227 -9.28 -14.96 12.67
N THR A 228 -9.51 -16.25 12.87
CA THR A 228 -9.67 -17.23 11.76
C THR A 228 -11.15 -17.50 11.52
N ASN A 229 -11.58 -17.58 10.26
CA ASN A 229 -12.98 -17.87 9.88
C ASN A 229 -13.99 -17.02 10.64
N ILE A 230 -13.80 -15.69 10.66
CA ILE A 230 -14.60 -14.73 11.44
C ILE A 230 -16.08 -14.85 11.08
N GLN A 231 -16.43 -14.82 9.78
CA GLN A 231 -17.82 -14.93 9.33
C GLN A 231 -18.50 -16.22 9.84
N GLU A 232 -17.82 -17.36 9.74
CA GLU A 232 -18.36 -18.64 10.19
C GLU A 232 -18.62 -18.67 11.72
N GLN A 233 -17.74 -18.05 12.51
CA GLN A 233 -17.93 -17.91 13.95
C GLN A 233 -19.13 -17.01 14.28
N MET A 234 -19.27 -15.88 13.57
CA MET A 234 -20.36 -14.93 13.75
C MET A 234 -21.71 -15.56 13.37
N ASP A 235 -21.80 -16.19 12.20
CA ASP A 235 -23.03 -16.86 11.74
C ASP A 235 -23.43 -18.01 12.67
N SER A 236 -22.46 -18.80 13.12
CA SER A 236 -22.71 -19.87 14.08
C SER A 236 -23.29 -19.35 15.40
N PHE A 237 -22.84 -18.20 15.85
CA PHE A 237 -23.43 -17.55 17.03
C PHE A 237 -24.87 -17.12 16.74
N VAL A 238 -25.16 -16.46 15.61
CA VAL A 238 -26.51 -16.03 15.25
C VAL A 238 -27.47 -17.24 15.20
N TYR A 239 -27.09 -18.33 14.56
CA TYR A 239 -27.89 -19.55 14.55
C TYR A 239 -28.10 -20.13 15.97
N SER A 240 -27.10 -20.05 16.84
CA SER A 240 -27.17 -20.58 18.21
C SER A 240 -28.20 -19.87 19.09
N ILE A 241 -28.45 -18.60 18.80
CA ILE A 241 -29.47 -17.79 19.53
C ILE A 241 -30.83 -17.75 18.80
N GLY A 242 -31.00 -18.59 17.77
CA GLY A 242 -32.25 -18.70 17.02
C GLY A 242 -32.45 -17.61 15.96
N GLY A 243 -31.41 -16.85 15.63
CA GLY A 243 -31.41 -15.86 14.55
C GLY A 243 -31.14 -16.47 13.18
N ASN A 244 -31.36 -15.71 12.13
CA ASN A 244 -31.05 -16.03 10.75
C ASN A 244 -30.15 -14.93 10.17
N PRO A 245 -28.88 -15.20 9.84
CA PRO A 245 -27.98 -14.18 9.27
C PRO A 245 -28.11 -14.04 7.74
N GLU A 246 -28.75 -14.99 7.07
CA GLU A 246 -28.78 -15.08 5.60
C GLU A 246 -30.04 -14.45 4.99
N ASP A 247 -31.15 -14.42 5.72
CA ASP A 247 -32.44 -13.93 5.23
C ASP A 247 -32.86 -12.65 5.95
N MET A 248 -32.64 -11.51 5.29
CA MET A 248 -33.02 -10.20 5.82
C MET A 248 -34.54 -10.01 5.97
N SER A 249 -35.37 -10.83 5.30
CA SER A 249 -36.83 -10.75 5.42
C SER A 249 -37.39 -11.60 6.55
N ALA A 250 -36.56 -12.38 7.21
CA ALA A 250 -37.01 -13.22 8.32
C ALA A 250 -37.24 -12.36 9.58
N ASP A 251 -38.33 -12.63 10.30
CA ASP A 251 -38.63 -11.96 11.58
C ASP A 251 -37.52 -12.08 12.63
N ASN A 252 -36.65 -13.09 12.50
CA ASN A 252 -35.50 -13.35 13.36
C ASN A 252 -34.17 -12.99 12.71
N PHE A 253 -34.18 -12.11 11.72
CA PHE A 253 -32.94 -11.65 11.07
C PHE A 253 -32.01 -10.96 12.06
N ILE A 254 -30.74 -11.36 12.01
CA ILE A 254 -29.64 -10.69 12.72
C ILE A 254 -28.51 -10.50 11.73
N LEU A 255 -28.19 -9.26 11.42
CA LEU A 255 -27.04 -8.93 10.57
C LEU A 255 -25.74 -9.43 11.21
N SER A 256 -24.96 -10.15 10.47
CA SER A 256 -23.65 -10.65 10.85
C SER A 256 -22.69 -10.46 9.67
N VAL A 257 -21.80 -9.48 9.76
CA VAL A 257 -20.89 -9.13 8.66
C VAL A 257 -19.46 -9.05 9.17
N GLU A 258 -18.60 -9.90 8.61
CA GLU A 258 -17.15 -9.82 8.84
C GLU A 258 -16.60 -8.53 8.24
N ASN A 259 -15.81 -7.81 9.01
CA ASN A 259 -15.04 -6.69 8.50
C ASN A 259 -13.84 -7.18 7.67
N GLN A 260 -14.07 -7.64 6.43
CA GLN A 260 -13.05 -8.16 5.52
C GLN A 260 -12.08 -7.07 5.08
N MET A 261 -11.14 -6.69 5.94
CA MET A 261 -10.06 -5.80 5.55
C MET A 261 -8.73 -6.55 5.51
N GLY A 262 -8.17 -6.64 4.32
CA GLY A 262 -6.79 -7.08 4.12
C GLY A 262 -6.55 -8.45 3.50
N LYS A 263 -7.54 -9.35 3.37
CA LYS A 263 -7.32 -10.63 2.68
C LYS A 263 -7.23 -10.51 1.15
N ALA A 264 -7.87 -9.50 0.56
CA ALA A 264 -7.98 -9.37 -0.89
C ALA A 264 -6.79 -8.67 -1.59
N MET A 265 -5.88 -8.00 -0.86
CA MET A 265 -4.83 -7.16 -1.46
C MET A 265 -3.47 -7.82 -1.64
N ILE A 266 -3.24 -9.05 -1.19
CA ILE A 266 -1.94 -9.69 -1.32
C ILE A 266 -2.01 -10.75 -2.44
N SER A 267 -1.80 -10.31 -3.67
CA SER A 267 -1.65 -11.25 -4.80
C SER A 267 -0.40 -12.11 -4.66
N SER A 268 -0.40 -13.31 -5.25
CA SER A 268 0.76 -14.21 -5.27
C SER A 268 2.00 -13.53 -5.87
N GLU A 269 1.80 -12.64 -6.85
CA GLU A 269 2.86 -11.85 -7.49
C GLU A 269 3.46 -10.83 -6.51
N SER A 270 2.64 -10.16 -5.70
CA SER A 270 3.11 -9.22 -4.67
C SER A 270 3.96 -9.94 -3.61
N ILE A 271 3.56 -11.13 -3.18
CA ILE A 271 4.35 -11.97 -2.26
C ILE A 271 5.68 -12.36 -2.90
N LEU A 272 5.68 -12.83 -4.15
CA LEU A 272 6.89 -13.20 -4.88
C LEU A 272 7.84 -12.01 -4.99
N PHE A 273 7.34 -10.84 -5.33
CA PHE A 273 8.11 -9.60 -5.42
C PHE A 273 8.74 -9.24 -4.07
N ALA A 274 7.96 -9.25 -2.99
CA ALA A 274 8.45 -8.99 -1.63
C ALA A 274 9.55 -9.99 -1.21
N VAL A 275 9.38 -11.29 -1.49
CA VAL A 275 10.37 -12.33 -1.20
C VAL A 275 11.68 -12.11 -1.96
N VAL A 276 11.62 -11.78 -3.25
CA VAL A 276 12.81 -11.48 -4.07
C VAL A 276 13.54 -10.26 -3.52
N PHE A 277 12.80 -9.22 -3.15
CA PHE A 277 13.35 -8.01 -2.55
C PHE A 277 14.05 -8.28 -1.22
N VAL A 278 13.42 -9.02 -0.31
CA VAL A 278 14.01 -9.42 0.99
C VAL A 278 15.26 -10.26 0.77
N LEU A 279 15.24 -11.23 -0.15
CA LEU A 279 16.43 -12.04 -0.48
C LEU A 279 17.59 -11.19 -0.98
N MET A 280 17.32 -10.18 -1.79
CA MET A 280 18.34 -9.25 -2.29
C MET A 280 19.00 -8.47 -1.14
N PHE A 281 18.21 -7.99 -0.17
CA PHE A 281 18.74 -7.30 1.02
C PHE A 281 19.57 -8.22 1.93
N VAL A 282 19.08 -9.44 2.16
CA VAL A 282 19.83 -10.47 2.91
C VAL A 282 21.17 -10.76 2.23
N LEU A 283 21.18 -10.88 0.91
CA LEU A 283 22.39 -11.10 0.12
C LEU A 283 23.37 -9.93 0.26
N CYS A 284 22.88 -8.69 0.19
CA CYS A 284 23.70 -7.49 0.36
C CYS A 284 24.35 -7.44 1.75
N GLY A 285 23.56 -7.57 2.81
CA GLY A 285 24.05 -7.60 4.18
C GLY A 285 25.04 -8.75 4.42
N TYR A 286 24.75 -9.93 3.86
CA TYR A 286 25.65 -11.08 3.91
C TYR A 286 27.01 -10.78 3.26
N LEU A 287 27.01 -10.23 2.03
CA LEU A 287 28.24 -9.90 1.30
C LEU A 287 29.09 -8.87 2.04
N LEU A 288 28.42 -7.83 2.58
CA LEU A 288 29.08 -6.76 3.34
C LEU A 288 29.81 -7.34 4.56
N ILE A 289 29.10 -8.06 5.42
CA ILE A 289 29.63 -8.60 6.65
C ILE A 289 30.64 -9.73 6.38
N TYR A 290 30.35 -10.62 5.43
CA TYR A 290 31.25 -11.70 5.04
C TYR A 290 32.60 -11.19 4.57
N ASN A 291 32.64 -10.17 3.70
CA ASN A 291 33.87 -9.57 3.20
C ASN A 291 34.75 -9.05 4.33
N ILE A 292 34.15 -8.29 5.26
CA ILE A 292 34.92 -7.68 6.38
C ILE A 292 35.47 -8.78 7.31
N PHE A 293 34.67 -9.80 7.60
CA PHE A 293 35.13 -10.91 8.45
C PHE A 293 36.14 -11.81 7.76
N ASP A 294 36.04 -12.10 6.44
CA ASP A 294 37.04 -12.89 5.72
C ASP A 294 38.39 -12.19 5.72
N ILE A 295 38.41 -10.87 5.45
CA ILE A 295 39.62 -10.06 5.51
C ILE A 295 40.20 -10.04 6.93
N SER A 296 39.36 -9.79 7.94
CA SER A 296 39.74 -9.76 9.34
C SER A 296 40.42 -11.05 9.78
N VAL A 297 39.81 -12.18 9.44
CA VAL A 297 40.33 -13.50 9.74
C VAL A 297 41.66 -13.77 9.03
N MET A 298 41.78 -13.37 7.76
CA MET A 298 43.02 -13.56 6.98
C MET A 298 44.20 -12.78 7.56
N GLN A 299 43.98 -11.54 8.05
CA GLN A 299 45.02 -10.79 8.74
C GLN A 299 45.49 -11.43 10.05
N ASP A 300 44.59 -12.12 10.75
CA ASP A 300 44.87 -12.77 12.01
C ASP A 300 45.35 -14.24 11.85
N VAL A 301 45.44 -14.79 10.62
CA VAL A 301 45.80 -16.19 10.35
C VAL A 301 47.14 -16.57 10.97
N ARG A 302 48.18 -15.74 10.84
CA ARG A 302 49.51 -15.97 11.45
C ARG A 302 49.39 -16.07 12.96
N GLN A 303 48.60 -15.22 13.59
CA GLN A 303 48.40 -15.24 15.06
C GLN A 303 47.60 -16.47 15.49
N TYR A 304 46.59 -16.89 14.73
CA TYR A 304 45.87 -18.14 15.00
C TYR A 304 46.74 -19.36 14.82
N GLY A 305 47.68 -19.35 13.86
CA GLY A 305 48.69 -20.40 13.70
C GLY A 305 49.64 -20.51 14.90
N LEU A 306 50.13 -19.37 15.42
CA LEU A 306 50.94 -19.34 16.65
C LEU A 306 50.17 -19.87 17.88
N LEU A 307 48.87 -19.51 18.00
CA LEU A 307 48.01 -20.06 19.04
C LEU A 307 47.87 -21.59 18.93
N ARG A 308 47.85 -22.13 17.71
CA ARG A 308 47.79 -23.58 17.49
C ARG A 308 49.10 -24.28 17.87
N MET A 309 50.26 -23.64 17.67
CA MET A 309 51.53 -24.18 18.12
C MET A 309 51.59 -24.37 19.64
N ILE A 310 50.98 -23.48 20.41
CA ILE A 310 50.86 -23.59 21.87
C ILE A 310 49.65 -24.42 22.32
N GLY A 311 49.03 -25.20 21.42
CA GLY A 311 48.04 -26.23 21.76
C GLY A 311 46.58 -25.77 21.72
N THR A 312 46.24 -24.61 21.12
CA THR A 312 44.84 -24.19 21.00
C THR A 312 44.08 -25.08 20.01
N SER A 313 42.90 -25.57 20.40
CA SER A 313 42.07 -26.41 19.54
C SER A 313 41.31 -25.64 18.45
N THR A 314 40.92 -26.35 17.40
CA THR A 314 40.08 -25.82 16.31
C THR A 314 38.77 -25.18 16.82
N ARG A 315 38.14 -25.80 17.84
CA ARG A 315 36.91 -25.28 18.47
C ARG A 315 37.15 -23.98 19.21
N GLN A 316 38.32 -23.85 19.90
CA GLN A 316 38.67 -22.65 20.64
C GLN A 316 38.92 -21.45 19.71
N ILE A 317 39.65 -21.63 18.59
CA ILE A 317 39.85 -20.55 17.58
C ILE A 317 38.54 -20.11 16.98
N LYS A 318 37.65 -21.06 16.62
CA LYS A 318 36.32 -20.73 16.13
C LYS A 318 35.50 -19.93 17.18
N SER A 319 35.63 -20.27 18.46
CA SER A 319 35.00 -19.58 19.57
C SER A 319 35.56 -18.13 19.73
N ILE A 320 36.84 -17.89 19.49
CA ILE A 320 37.44 -16.53 19.52
C ILE A 320 36.78 -15.67 18.43
N VAL A 321 36.73 -16.15 17.19
CA VAL A 321 36.16 -15.41 16.07
C VAL A 321 34.65 -15.12 16.29
N ASN A 322 33.88 -16.14 16.71
CA ASN A 322 32.46 -15.97 16.99
C ASN A 322 32.19 -14.97 18.14
N ARG A 323 33.02 -14.99 19.19
CA ARG A 323 32.90 -13.99 20.30
C ARG A 323 33.23 -12.58 19.86
N GLN A 324 34.21 -12.39 18.97
CA GLN A 324 34.47 -11.08 18.36
C GLN A 324 33.24 -10.61 17.57
N ALA A 325 32.62 -11.47 16.75
CA ALA A 325 31.40 -11.17 16.03
C ALA A 325 30.27 -10.76 16.98
N VAL A 326 30.08 -11.47 18.09
CA VAL A 326 29.06 -11.13 19.10
C VAL A 326 29.32 -9.73 19.71
N TRP A 327 30.59 -9.43 20.11
CA TRP A 327 30.91 -8.11 20.65
C TRP A 327 30.67 -6.96 19.65
N LEU A 328 31.01 -7.18 18.37
CA LEU A 328 30.79 -6.21 17.31
C LEU A 328 29.30 -6.00 17.07
N THR A 329 28.50 -7.09 17.13
CA THR A 329 27.03 -7.04 16.97
C THR A 329 26.37 -6.32 18.16
N LEU A 330 26.81 -6.57 19.39
CA LEU A 330 26.28 -5.91 20.59
C LEU A 330 26.45 -4.37 20.53
N ILE A 331 27.48 -3.87 19.83
CA ILE A 331 27.69 -2.43 19.63
C ILE A 331 26.94 -1.93 18.40
N GLY A 332 27.05 -2.62 17.26
CA GLY A 332 26.54 -2.18 15.99
C GLY A 332 25.01 -2.31 15.87
N LEU A 333 24.42 -3.37 16.42
CA LEU A 333 23.00 -3.64 16.32
C LEU A 333 22.12 -2.54 16.94
N PRO A 334 22.30 -2.11 18.20
CA PRO A 334 21.47 -1.06 18.79
C PRO A 334 21.54 0.25 18.02
N ILE A 335 22.73 0.65 17.56
CA ILE A 335 22.93 1.89 16.78
C ILE A 335 22.16 1.79 15.46
N GLY A 336 22.25 0.65 14.76
CA GLY A 336 21.56 0.43 13.50
C GLY A 336 20.04 0.38 13.66
N LEU A 337 19.53 -0.28 14.73
CA LEU A 337 18.09 -0.34 15.03
C LEU A 337 17.52 1.06 15.30
N ILE A 338 18.16 1.85 16.16
CA ILE A 338 17.71 3.20 16.50
C ILE A 338 17.73 4.10 15.25
N ALA A 339 18.86 4.17 14.56
CA ALA A 339 19.01 5.01 13.37
C ALA A 339 18.02 4.58 12.25
N GLY A 340 17.83 3.27 12.07
CA GLY A 340 16.90 2.73 11.08
C GLY A 340 15.42 3.03 11.40
N PHE A 341 15.04 2.97 12.67
CA PHE A 341 13.71 3.35 13.12
C PHE A 341 13.41 4.82 12.84
N PHE A 342 14.33 5.74 13.21
CA PHE A 342 14.14 7.16 12.93
C PHE A 342 14.11 7.47 11.44
N ALA A 343 14.89 6.76 10.62
CA ALA A 343 14.83 6.91 9.17
C ALA A 343 13.48 6.43 8.61
N GLY A 344 12.97 5.27 9.04
CA GLY A 344 11.66 4.79 8.66
C GLY A 344 10.54 5.74 9.09
N ARG A 345 10.61 6.29 10.31
CA ARG A 345 9.66 7.29 10.81
C ARG A 345 9.69 8.59 10.00
N ALA A 346 10.86 9.08 9.63
CA ALA A 346 11.01 10.30 8.83
C ALA A 346 10.46 10.13 7.40
N LEU A 347 10.50 8.92 6.86
CA LEU A 347 9.95 8.61 5.53
C LEU A 347 8.45 8.37 5.54
N LEU A 348 7.88 7.97 6.67
CA LEU A 348 6.46 7.64 6.77
C LEU A 348 5.53 8.76 6.29
N PRO A 349 5.68 10.03 6.68
CA PRO A 349 4.83 11.12 6.20
C PRO A 349 4.92 11.31 4.69
N VAL A 350 6.12 11.10 4.10
CA VAL A 350 6.33 11.21 2.65
C VAL A 350 5.57 10.13 1.91
N VAL A 351 5.60 8.90 2.44
CA VAL A 351 4.89 7.76 1.86
C VAL A 351 3.38 7.90 2.04
N MET A 352 2.95 8.34 3.21
CA MET A 352 1.52 8.43 3.54
C MET A 352 0.80 9.61 2.86
N ARG A 353 1.48 10.73 2.56
CA ARG A 353 0.90 11.82 1.77
C ARG A 353 0.34 11.37 0.42
N ILE A 354 0.75 10.24 -0.05
CA ILE A 354 0.36 9.68 -1.35
C ILE A 354 -0.94 8.88 -1.23
N PHE A 355 -1.12 8.22 -0.08
CA PHE A 355 -2.36 7.51 0.23
C PHE A 355 -3.43 8.43 0.85
N SER A 356 -3.05 9.63 1.31
CA SER A 356 -3.94 10.55 2.03
C SER A 356 -4.59 11.61 1.14
N TYR A 357 -4.68 11.42 -0.16
CA TYR A 357 -5.51 12.30 -0.99
C TYR A 357 -7.01 12.22 -0.62
N GLU A 358 -7.38 11.18 0.14
CA GLU A 358 -8.75 10.95 0.64
C GLU A 358 -8.87 10.89 2.17
N TYR A 359 -7.78 11.01 2.96
CA TYR A 359 -7.84 10.70 4.39
C TYR A 359 -7.20 11.77 5.27
N SER A 360 -7.92 12.15 6.32
CA SER A 360 -7.47 13.06 7.39
C SER A 360 -6.03 12.76 7.85
N THR A 361 -5.19 13.78 7.85
CA THR A 361 -3.78 13.70 8.26
C THR A 361 -3.61 13.46 9.78
N ALA A 362 -4.70 13.42 10.55
CA ALA A 362 -4.68 13.40 12.01
C ALA A 362 -4.13 12.09 12.62
N SER A 363 -4.03 10.99 11.88
CA SER A 363 -3.74 9.66 12.44
C SER A 363 -2.35 9.09 12.16
N LEU A 364 -1.41 9.87 11.60
CA LEU A 364 -0.07 9.40 11.25
C LEU A 364 0.84 9.22 12.46
N GLN A 365 0.52 8.30 13.36
CA GLN A 365 1.41 7.93 14.44
C GLN A 365 2.29 6.74 14.04
N ALA A 366 3.60 6.99 13.85
CA ALA A 366 4.56 5.91 13.68
C ALA A 366 4.64 5.07 14.95
N SER A 367 4.03 3.89 14.92
CA SER A 367 4.04 2.94 16.04
C SER A 367 5.43 2.35 16.23
N ALA A 368 5.98 2.46 17.44
CA ALA A 368 7.22 1.79 17.84
C ALA A 368 6.93 0.37 18.36
N SER A 369 6.27 -0.47 17.53
CA SER A 369 5.96 -1.84 17.92
C SER A 369 7.23 -2.62 18.29
N PRO A 370 7.29 -3.28 19.47
CA PRO A 370 8.41 -4.13 19.86
C PRO A 370 8.71 -5.24 18.84
N MET A 371 7.70 -5.72 18.14
CA MET A 371 7.78 -6.77 17.11
C MET A 371 8.70 -6.36 15.95
N LEU A 372 8.63 -5.10 15.52
CA LEU A 372 9.50 -4.52 14.49
C LEU A 372 10.98 -4.66 14.85
N PHE A 373 11.33 -4.26 16.08
CA PHE A 373 12.73 -4.34 16.55
C PHE A 373 13.20 -5.79 16.70
N VAL A 374 12.32 -6.68 17.13
CA VAL A 374 12.64 -8.12 17.26
C VAL A 374 12.91 -8.74 15.89
N ILE A 375 12.07 -8.48 14.89
CA ILE A 375 12.25 -8.97 13.51
C ILE A 375 13.57 -8.44 12.92
N ALA A 376 13.80 -7.13 12.96
CA ALA A 376 15.02 -6.52 12.42
C ALA A 376 16.28 -7.02 13.13
N ALA A 377 16.25 -7.15 14.46
CA ALA A 377 17.35 -7.69 15.23
C ALA A 377 17.64 -9.16 14.88
N LEU A 378 16.62 -9.98 14.77
CA LEU A 378 16.73 -11.40 14.41
C LEU A 378 17.35 -11.57 13.02
N PHE A 379 16.89 -10.80 12.04
CA PHE A 379 17.46 -10.77 10.68
C PHE A 379 18.94 -10.37 10.69
N THR A 380 19.27 -9.30 11.40
CA THR A 380 20.66 -8.84 11.48
C THR A 380 21.56 -9.86 12.16
N ILE A 381 21.14 -10.43 13.29
CA ILE A 381 21.89 -11.47 14.03
C ILE A 381 22.08 -12.71 13.15
N LEU A 382 21.04 -13.16 12.47
CA LEU A 382 21.09 -14.29 11.54
C LEU A 382 22.09 -14.03 10.41
N THR A 383 22.03 -12.85 9.80
CA THR A 383 22.96 -12.42 8.74
C THR A 383 24.40 -12.40 9.22
N VAL A 384 24.69 -11.85 10.40
CA VAL A 384 26.01 -11.87 11.00
C VAL A 384 26.49 -13.31 11.25
N PHE A 385 25.63 -14.15 11.81
CA PHE A 385 25.97 -15.53 12.14
C PHE A 385 26.28 -16.36 10.88
N ILE A 386 25.48 -16.23 9.82
CA ILE A 386 25.72 -16.90 8.53
C ILE A 386 27.01 -16.40 7.88
N SER A 387 27.22 -15.07 7.87
CA SER A 387 28.39 -14.43 7.26
C SER A 387 29.70 -14.82 7.94
N THR A 388 29.70 -14.99 9.24
CA THR A 388 30.93 -15.31 10.02
C THR A 388 31.27 -16.79 10.02
N ARG A 389 30.35 -17.69 9.67
CA ARG A 389 30.56 -19.15 9.70
C ARG A 389 31.75 -19.62 8.84
N LYS A 390 31.81 -19.20 7.57
CA LYS A 390 32.86 -19.58 6.62
C LYS A 390 34.23 -19.03 7.03
N PRO A 391 34.39 -17.70 7.35
CA PRO A 391 35.65 -17.17 7.88
C PRO A 391 36.13 -17.86 9.15
N ALA A 392 35.24 -18.07 10.12
CA ALA A 392 35.61 -18.76 11.36
C ALA A 392 36.07 -20.23 11.13
N LYS A 393 35.43 -20.92 10.18
CA LYS A 393 35.85 -22.29 9.80
C LYS A 393 37.22 -22.26 9.10
N LYS A 394 37.51 -21.28 8.28
CA LYS A 394 38.79 -21.10 7.59
C LYS A 394 39.89 -20.81 8.60
N ALA A 395 39.69 -19.84 9.51
CA ALA A 395 40.61 -19.55 10.61
C ALA A 395 40.98 -20.77 11.43
N SER A 396 40.01 -21.61 11.76
CA SER A 396 40.18 -22.77 12.63
C SER A 396 40.86 -23.96 11.97
N LYS A 397 40.97 -24.01 10.66
CA LYS A 397 41.55 -25.12 9.89
C LYS A 397 43.04 -24.91 9.51
N VAL A 398 43.55 -23.69 9.60
CA VAL A 398 44.93 -23.36 9.19
C VAL A 398 45.92 -24.14 10.05
N SER A 399 46.87 -24.83 9.40
CA SER A 399 47.94 -25.56 10.12
C SER A 399 49.02 -24.60 10.65
N PRO A 400 49.74 -24.93 11.73
CA PRO A 400 50.83 -24.07 12.24
C PRO A 400 51.91 -23.78 11.22
N MET A 401 52.31 -24.77 10.43
CA MET A 401 53.32 -24.61 9.35
C MET A 401 52.81 -23.76 8.22
N GLU A 402 51.54 -23.92 7.86
CA GLU A 402 50.89 -23.13 6.84
C GLU A 402 50.74 -21.66 7.26
N ALA A 403 50.46 -21.42 8.57
CA ALA A 403 50.31 -20.05 9.10
C ALA A 403 51.62 -19.27 9.09
N ILE A 404 52.77 -19.90 9.30
CA ILE A 404 54.11 -19.27 9.28
C ILE A 404 54.52 -18.97 7.83
N ARG A 405 54.19 -19.89 6.90
CA ARG A 405 54.48 -19.77 5.48
C ARG A 405 53.37 -19.10 4.70
N TYR A 406 52.28 -18.66 5.37
CA TYR A 406 51.11 -18.13 4.73
C TYR A 406 51.42 -16.81 4.01
N THR A 407 51.80 -16.97 2.75
CA THR A 407 51.70 -15.95 1.73
C THR A 407 50.46 -16.28 0.89
N GLU A 408 49.59 -15.33 0.66
CA GLU A 408 48.34 -15.51 -0.11
C GLU A 408 48.59 -16.07 -1.55
N GLN A 409 49.79 -16.47 -1.88
CA GLN A 409 50.29 -16.92 -3.14
C GLN A 409 50.11 -18.41 -3.45
N ASP A 410 49.80 -19.25 -2.46
CA ASP A 410 49.93 -20.72 -2.60
C ASP A 410 48.74 -21.40 -3.34
N ASP A 411 47.64 -20.69 -3.65
CA ASP A 411 46.52 -21.28 -4.37
C ASP A 411 46.60 -21.13 -5.91
N TYR A 412 47.69 -20.55 -6.44
CA TYR A 412 47.85 -20.35 -7.87
C TYR A 412 48.78 -21.35 -8.49
N LYS A 413 48.26 -22.32 -9.27
CA LYS A 413 49.03 -23.18 -10.16
C LYS A 413 49.78 -22.30 -11.18
N LYS A 414 51.10 -22.19 -10.99
CA LYS A 414 52.02 -21.40 -11.84
C LYS A 414 51.93 -21.88 -13.28
N LYS A 415 51.21 -21.17 -14.14
CA LYS A 415 51.52 -21.12 -15.57
C LYS A 415 52.45 -19.95 -15.79
N THR A 416 53.72 -20.19 -15.88
CA THR A 416 54.73 -19.21 -16.34
C THR A 416 54.50 -18.94 -17.81
N VAL A 417 53.94 -17.82 -18.13
CA VAL A 417 53.87 -17.28 -19.47
C VAL A 417 54.97 -16.23 -19.60
N THR A 418 56.09 -16.62 -20.20
CA THR A 418 57.16 -15.70 -20.58
C THR A 418 56.70 -14.88 -21.80
N ARG A 419 56.27 -13.63 -21.56
CA ARG A 419 56.05 -12.68 -22.66
C ARG A 419 57.24 -11.71 -22.71
N ILE A 420 57.85 -11.61 -23.91
CA ILE A 420 59.03 -10.80 -24.22
C ILE A 420 58.69 -9.30 -24.44
N SER A 421 57.44 -8.88 -24.43
CA SER A 421 57.09 -7.47 -24.60
C SER A 421 56.95 -6.75 -23.25
N GLY A 422 57.57 -5.58 -23.12
CA GLY A 422 57.67 -4.76 -21.91
C GLY A 422 56.35 -4.66 -21.13
N ALA A 423 56.42 -4.82 -19.82
CA ALA A 423 55.26 -4.89 -18.90
C ALA A 423 54.55 -3.54 -18.87
N LYS A 424 53.46 -3.37 -19.65
CA LYS A 424 52.57 -2.24 -19.49
C LYS A 424 51.85 -2.35 -18.16
N LEU A 425 51.81 -1.28 -17.37
CA LEU A 425 51.14 -1.23 -16.05
C LEU A 425 49.68 -1.69 -16.09
N SER A 426 48.95 -1.39 -17.20
CA SER A 426 47.58 -1.84 -17.38
C SER A 426 47.44 -3.38 -17.49
N HIS A 427 48.36 -4.04 -18.23
CA HIS A 427 48.36 -5.50 -18.28
C HIS A 427 48.71 -6.17 -16.96
N MET A 428 49.61 -5.53 -16.17
CA MET A 428 49.96 -5.98 -14.84
C MET A 428 48.76 -5.86 -13.89
N ALA A 429 48.03 -4.74 -13.93
CA ALA A 429 46.79 -4.54 -13.17
C ALA A 429 45.72 -5.57 -13.51
N PHE A 430 45.48 -5.83 -14.81
CA PHE A 430 44.52 -6.84 -15.25
C PHE A 430 44.90 -8.26 -14.81
N SER A 431 46.17 -8.61 -14.89
CA SER A 431 46.71 -9.90 -14.44
C SER A 431 46.49 -10.12 -12.92
N ASN A 432 46.59 -9.04 -12.13
CA ASN A 432 46.39 -9.07 -10.70
C ASN A 432 44.92 -9.40 -10.29
N LEU A 433 43.92 -9.02 -11.09
CA LEU A 433 42.52 -9.43 -10.83
C LEU A 433 42.37 -10.96 -10.84
N GLY A 434 43.08 -11.66 -11.72
CA GLY A 434 43.04 -13.11 -11.84
C GLY A 434 43.64 -13.87 -10.65
N ARG A 435 44.45 -13.20 -9.81
CA ARG A 435 45.11 -13.83 -8.63
C ARG A 435 44.14 -14.16 -7.50
N ASN A 436 43.07 -13.36 -7.35
CA ASN A 436 42.09 -13.51 -6.26
C ASN A 436 40.66 -13.50 -6.76
N ARG A 437 40.30 -14.42 -7.69
CA ARG A 437 39.02 -14.48 -8.38
C ARG A 437 37.81 -14.43 -7.45
N ARG A 438 37.83 -15.12 -6.30
CA ARG A 438 36.72 -15.16 -5.37
C ARG A 438 36.42 -13.78 -4.78
N ARG A 439 37.47 -13.04 -4.36
CA ARG A 439 37.29 -11.67 -3.83
C ARG A 439 36.83 -10.72 -4.92
N CYS A 440 37.39 -10.84 -6.12
CA CYS A 440 36.96 -10.07 -7.28
C CYS A 440 35.46 -10.22 -7.52
N VAL A 441 34.96 -11.45 -7.58
CA VAL A 441 33.53 -11.75 -7.76
C VAL A 441 32.66 -11.11 -6.67
N PHE A 442 33.03 -11.24 -5.38
CA PHE A 442 32.24 -10.66 -4.29
C PHE A 442 32.13 -9.14 -4.37
N ILE A 443 33.18 -8.45 -4.78
CA ILE A 443 33.20 -6.99 -4.91
C ILE A 443 32.36 -6.56 -6.08
N VAL A 444 32.61 -7.19 -7.25
CA VAL A 444 31.81 -6.93 -8.45
C VAL A 444 30.33 -7.18 -8.20
N VAL A 445 29.97 -8.28 -7.52
CA VAL A 445 28.56 -8.57 -7.16
C VAL A 445 27.99 -7.53 -6.19
N SER A 446 28.78 -7.06 -5.20
CA SER A 446 28.31 -6.03 -4.27
C SER A 446 28.05 -4.67 -4.97
N MET A 447 28.89 -4.30 -5.94
CA MET A 447 28.71 -3.06 -6.72
C MET A 447 27.57 -3.19 -7.72
N LEU A 448 27.47 -4.33 -8.43
CA LEU A 448 26.43 -4.52 -9.44
C LEU A 448 25.02 -4.56 -8.82
N LEU A 449 24.86 -5.07 -7.60
CA LEU A 449 23.54 -5.06 -6.93
C LEU A 449 22.98 -3.64 -6.76
N CYS A 450 23.84 -2.67 -6.46
CA CYS A 450 23.43 -1.27 -6.41
C CYS A 450 22.98 -0.75 -7.79
N ILE A 451 23.78 -1.05 -8.84
CA ILE A 451 23.48 -0.63 -10.22
C ILE A 451 22.14 -1.21 -10.66
N VAL A 452 21.95 -2.50 -10.44
CA VAL A 452 20.71 -3.22 -10.80
C VAL A 452 19.51 -2.65 -10.08
N LEU A 453 19.61 -2.45 -8.76
CA LEU A 453 18.51 -1.95 -7.96
C LEU A 453 18.10 -0.53 -8.37
N PHE A 454 19.07 0.37 -8.46
CA PHE A 454 18.80 1.77 -8.80
C PHE A 454 18.23 1.91 -10.23
N ASN A 455 18.76 1.12 -11.17
CA ASN A 455 18.23 1.10 -12.53
C ASN A 455 16.80 0.55 -12.56
N SER A 456 16.48 -0.48 -11.77
CA SER A 456 15.14 -1.05 -11.70
C SER A 456 14.12 -0.05 -11.13
N ILE A 457 14.48 0.72 -10.10
CA ILE A 457 13.63 1.75 -9.51
C ILE A 457 13.28 2.82 -10.56
N ILE A 458 14.29 3.30 -11.29
CA ILE A 458 14.07 4.33 -12.32
C ILE A 458 13.22 3.75 -13.48
N ILE A 459 13.45 2.51 -13.88
CA ILE A 459 12.60 1.86 -14.91
C ILE A 459 11.15 1.82 -14.43
N VAL A 460 10.88 1.40 -13.19
CA VAL A 460 9.52 1.34 -12.65
C VAL A 460 8.88 2.73 -12.61
N THR A 461 9.56 3.74 -12.09
CA THR A 461 9.01 5.11 -12.03
C THR A 461 8.77 5.73 -13.40
N GLN A 462 9.66 5.51 -14.37
CA GLN A 462 9.51 6.01 -15.74
C GLN A 462 8.52 5.19 -16.58
N SER A 463 8.12 4.03 -16.11
CA SER A 463 7.15 3.17 -16.78
C SER A 463 5.71 3.46 -16.36
N MET A 464 5.47 4.34 -15.40
CA MET A 464 4.13 4.85 -15.07
C MET A 464 3.64 5.74 -16.22
N ASP A 465 2.54 5.32 -16.83
CA ASP A 465 1.98 5.93 -18.03
C ASP A 465 0.82 6.86 -17.63
N GLU A 466 1.11 8.15 -17.63
CA GLU A 466 0.16 9.20 -17.25
C GLU A 466 -1.07 9.23 -18.17
N GLU A 467 -0.87 9.04 -19.47
CA GLU A 467 -1.96 9.05 -20.43
C GLU A 467 -2.91 7.86 -20.21
N LYS A 468 -2.36 6.65 -19.99
CA LYS A 468 -3.18 5.48 -19.64
C LYS A 468 -3.93 5.67 -18.35
N TRP A 469 -3.29 6.23 -17.32
CA TRP A 469 -3.93 6.51 -16.04
C TRP A 469 -5.12 7.44 -16.19
N ILE A 470 -4.94 8.56 -16.89
CA ILE A 470 -5.99 9.56 -17.10
C ILE A 470 -7.10 9.00 -17.96
N THR A 471 -6.79 8.49 -19.16
CA THR A 471 -7.80 8.08 -20.15
C THR A 471 -8.65 6.90 -19.69
N ARG A 472 -8.14 6.06 -18.76
CA ARG A 472 -8.91 4.99 -18.16
C ARG A 472 -9.73 5.47 -16.95
N THR A 473 -9.27 6.48 -16.23
CA THR A 473 -9.96 7.01 -15.05
C THR A 473 -11.02 8.04 -15.44
N THR A 474 -10.74 8.94 -16.38
CA THR A 474 -11.71 9.94 -16.87
C THR A 474 -11.66 10.09 -18.38
N LYS A 475 -12.78 10.52 -18.94
CA LYS A 475 -12.93 10.86 -20.37
C LYS A 475 -13.13 12.35 -20.59
N THR A 476 -13.14 13.11 -19.52
CA THR A 476 -13.34 14.57 -19.52
C THR A 476 -12.22 15.25 -18.76
N ASP A 477 -11.96 16.52 -19.07
CA ASP A 477 -10.97 17.30 -18.35
C ASP A 477 -11.39 17.55 -16.91
N PHE A 478 -12.71 17.73 -16.69
CA PHE A 478 -13.34 17.90 -15.39
C PHE A 478 -14.60 17.05 -15.28
N THR A 479 -14.84 16.47 -14.10
CA THR A 479 -16.10 15.81 -13.75
C THR A 479 -16.51 16.28 -12.36
N VAL A 480 -17.74 16.80 -12.26
CA VAL A 480 -18.33 17.32 -11.01
C VAL A 480 -19.50 16.42 -10.59
N TYR A 481 -19.64 16.15 -9.32
CA TYR A 481 -20.67 15.27 -8.77
C TYR A 481 -20.98 15.64 -7.32
N ASN A 482 -22.11 15.13 -6.81
CA ASN A 482 -22.40 15.23 -5.38
C ASN A 482 -21.45 14.32 -4.61
N SER A 483 -20.87 14.79 -3.50
CA SER A 483 -19.91 14.02 -2.69
C SER A 483 -20.49 12.69 -2.17
N ILE A 484 -21.83 12.60 -2.00
CA ILE A 484 -22.51 11.37 -1.62
C ILE A 484 -22.37 10.26 -2.68
N ALA A 485 -22.19 10.63 -3.95
CA ALA A 485 -22.02 9.67 -5.04
C ALA A 485 -20.73 8.83 -4.92
N VAL A 486 -19.75 9.26 -4.16
CA VAL A 486 -18.52 8.52 -3.86
C VAL A 486 -18.56 7.81 -2.50
N ASN A 487 -19.65 8.00 -1.74
CA ASN A 487 -19.81 7.30 -0.48
C ASN A 487 -20.18 5.83 -0.71
N VAL A 488 -19.31 4.92 -0.24
CA VAL A 488 -19.48 3.46 -0.43
C VAL A 488 -20.63 2.91 0.41
N GLN A 489 -21.00 3.55 1.52
CA GLN A 489 -22.02 3.06 2.45
C GLN A 489 -23.43 3.54 2.13
N GLU A 490 -23.59 4.83 1.85
CA GLU A 490 -24.89 5.41 1.55
C GLU A 490 -25.11 5.52 0.04
N GLY A 491 -24.12 6.00 -0.70
CA GLY A 491 -24.19 6.13 -2.14
C GLY A 491 -25.29 7.07 -2.64
N PHE A 492 -25.37 7.18 -3.95
CA PHE A 492 -26.39 7.95 -4.62
C PHE A 492 -27.73 7.17 -4.66
N ARG A 493 -28.72 7.57 -3.87
CA ARG A 493 -29.97 6.83 -3.67
C ARG A 493 -31.23 7.65 -3.92
N HIS A 494 -31.26 8.90 -3.52
CA HIS A 494 -32.43 9.76 -3.51
C HIS A 494 -32.37 10.85 -4.56
N HIS A 495 -33.50 11.47 -4.91
CA HIS A 495 -33.50 12.62 -5.82
C HIS A 495 -32.72 13.81 -5.26
N GLU A 496 -32.65 13.96 -3.94
CA GLU A 496 -31.88 14.99 -3.24
C GLU A 496 -30.36 14.81 -3.38
N ASP A 497 -29.90 13.60 -3.72
CA ASP A 497 -28.48 13.29 -3.98
C ASP A 497 -28.00 13.83 -5.34
N ALA A 498 -28.88 14.42 -6.13
CA ALA A 498 -28.55 15.00 -7.42
C ALA A 498 -27.42 16.04 -7.30
N LEU A 499 -26.57 16.09 -8.32
CA LEU A 499 -25.71 17.24 -8.49
C LEU A 499 -26.56 18.50 -8.65
N PRO A 500 -26.42 19.55 -7.81
CA PRO A 500 -27.22 20.78 -7.91
C PRO A 500 -27.08 21.43 -9.27
N GLN A 501 -28.22 21.72 -9.93
CA GLN A 501 -28.24 22.38 -11.24
C GLN A 501 -27.51 23.73 -11.23
N GLN A 502 -27.53 24.40 -10.07
CA GLN A 502 -26.87 25.71 -9.91
C GLN A 502 -25.37 25.65 -10.23
N VAL A 503 -24.64 24.59 -9.80
CA VAL A 503 -23.21 24.47 -10.09
C VAL A 503 -22.97 24.22 -11.58
N VAL A 504 -23.84 23.46 -12.24
CA VAL A 504 -23.77 23.21 -13.69
C VAL A 504 -23.97 24.54 -14.45
N ASP A 505 -24.95 25.36 -14.06
CA ASP A 505 -25.21 26.63 -14.67
C ASP A 505 -24.05 27.62 -14.46
N MET A 506 -23.47 27.65 -13.26
CA MET A 506 -22.27 28.47 -12.98
C MET A 506 -21.04 28.03 -13.79
N ILE A 507 -20.87 26.74 -14.03
CA ILE A 507 -19.79 26.21 -14.89
C ILE A 507 -20.04 26.63 -16.35
N ARG A 508 -21.30 26.59 -16.81
CA ARG A 508 -21.67 27.00 -18.16
C ARG A 508 -21.48 28.50 -18.44
N GLU A 509 -21.54 29.32 -17.42
CA GLU A 509 -21.22 30.73 -17.52
C GLU A 509 -19.74 31.02 -17.74
N GLN A 510 -18.87 30.03 -17.52
CA GLN A 510 -17.45 30.13 -17.80
C GLN A 510 -17.17 30.02 -19.29
N ASN A 511 -16.11 30.69 -19.74
CA ASN A 511 -15.70 30.62 -21.14
C ASN A 511 -14.90 29.35 -21.45
N GLY A 512 -14.96 28.89 -22.71
CA GLY A 512 -14.06 27.87 -23.23
C GLY A 512 -14.53 26.44 -23.07
N LEU A 513 -15.80 26.20 -22.72
CA LEU A 513 -16.40 24.87 -22.74
C LEU A 513 -16.53 24.36 -24.19
N GLU A 514 -16.11 23.10 -24.41
CA GLU A 514 -16.11 22.45 -25.71
C GLU A 514 -17.11 21.30 -25.80
N GLU A 515 -17.05 20.37 -24.86
CA GLU A 515 -17.93 19.21 -24.79
C GLU A 515 -18.53 19.09 -23.39
N GLU A 516 -19.82 18.83 -23.34
CA GLU A 516 -20.54 18.61 -22.10
C GLU A 516 -21.09 17.19 -22.06
N ARG A 517 -21.01 16.53 -20.88
CA ARG A 517 -21.48 15.17 -20.64
C ARG A 517 -22.35 15.14 -19.40
N TYR A 518 -23.52 14.56 -19.54
CA TYR A 518 -24.48 14.35 -18.47
C TYR A 518 -24.68 12.87 -18.27
N LEU A 519 -24.64 12.44 -17.03
CA LEU A 519 -25.03 11.09 -16.65
C LEU A 519 -26.12 11.20 -15.58
N TYR A 520 -27.32 10.77 -15.94
CA TYR A 520 -28.45 10.64 -15.04
C TYR A 520 -28.55 9.21 -14.54
N ARG A 521 -29.16 9.00 -13.39
CA ARG A 521 -29.42 7.68 -12.83
C ARG A 521 -30.77 7.64 -12.15
N ASN A 522 -31.44 6.49 -12.19
CA ASN A 522 -32.62 6.26 -11.39
C ASN A 522 -32.28 6.16 -9.90
N THR A 523 -33.23 6.53 -9.05
CA THR A 523 -33.11 6.54 -7.60
C THR A 523 -34.16 5.66 -6.94
N VAL A 524 -34.06 5.42 -5.65
CA VAL A 524 -35.09 4.67 -4.90
C VAL A 524 -36.45 5.36 -4.94
N ASP A 525 -36.45 6.69 -5.14
CA ASP A 525 -37.69 7.48 -5.22
C ASP A 525 -38.44 7.27 -6.53
N ASP A 526 -37.81 6.66 -7.54
CA ASP A 526 -38.41 6.29 -8.83
C ASP A 526 -39.11 4.93 -8.77
N GLY A 527 -39.63 4.55 -7.65
CA GLY A 527 -40.21 3.23 -7.39
C GLY A 527 -41.39 2.86 -8.24
N ASN A 528 -42.02 3.82 -8.90
CA ASN A 528 -43.10 3.62 -9.85
C ASN A 528 -42.61 3.26 -11.26
N VAL A 529 -41.31 3.25 -11.53
CA VAL A 529 -40.74 2.86 -12.83
C VAL A 529 -40.07 1.50 -12.73
N LEU A 530 -40.50 0.57 -13.55
CA LEU A 530 -40.05 -0.82 -13.58
C LEU A 530 -39.55 -1.20 -14.97
N VAL A 531 -38.61 -2.16 -14.99
CA VAL A 531 -37.92 -2.63 -16.19
C VAL A 531 -38.25 -4.10 -16.42
N ASP A 532 -38.75 -4.42 -17.62
CA ASP A 532 -38.87 -5.79 -18.10
C ASP A 532 -37.67 -6.13 -18.99
N TYR A 533 -36.85 -7.06 -18.51
CA TYR A 533 -35.71 -7.59 -19.26
C TYR A 533 -36.04 -8.81 -20.11
N GLY A 534 -37.27 -9.26 -20.09
CA GLY A 534 -37.68 -10.50 -20.77
C GLY A 534 -37.20 -11.78 -20.08
N PHE A 535 -36.84 -11.71 -18.80
CA PHE A 535 -36.49 -12.91 -18.03
C PHE A 535 -37.74 -13.71 -17.67
N GLU A 536 -37.75 -15.03 -17.93
CA GLU A 536 -38.84 -15.92 -17.55
C GLU A 536 -38.47 -16.73 -16.30
N GLY A 537 -39.41 -16.80 -15.34
CA GLY A 537 -39.34 -17.73 -14.20
C GLY A 537 -38.32 -17.40 -13.09
N LEU A 538 -37.87 -16.15 -12.99
CA LEU A 538 -37.04 -15.69 -11.88
C LEU A 538 -37.92 -15.33 -10.67
N THR A 539 -37.74 -16.07 -9.58
CA THR A 539 -38.34 -15.73 -8.29
C THR A 539 -37.34 -14.96 -7.46
N CYS A 540 -37.69 -13.75 -7.03
CA CYS A 540 -36.96 -13.02 -6.00
C CYS A 540 -37.20 -13.66 -4.63
N THR A 541 -36.12 -13.95 -3.92
CA THR A 541 -36.20 -14.58 -2.60
C THR A 541 -36.20 -13.60 -1.45
N ASN A 542 -35.83 -12.31 -1.67
CA ASN A 542 -35.68 -11.32 -0.60
C ASN A 542 -36.32 -9.99 -0.99
N THR A 543 -37.50 -9.70 -0.44
CA THR A 543 -38.28 -8.50 -0.74
C THR A 543 -38.48 -7.66 0.50
N PHE A 544 -38.20 -6.34 0.42
CA PHE A 544 -38.62 -5.35 1.42
C PHE A 544 -39.79 -4.54 0.85
N GLU A 545 -40.88 -4.41 1.61
CA GLU A 545 -41.96 -3.51 1.25
C GLU A 545 -41.63 -2.07 1.60
N TYR A 546 -41.81 -1.17 0.63
CA TYR A 546 -41.84 0.27 0.86
C TYR A 546 -43.28 0.78 0.87
N GLU A 547 -43.53 1.99 1.40
CA GLU A 547 -44.86 2.63 1.44
C GLU A 547 -45.57 2.65 0.09
N ASN A 548 -44.87 2.48 -1.05
CA ASN A 548 -45.41 2.51 -2.40
C ASN A 548 -45.72 1.11 -2.95
N GLY A 549 -45.66 0.06 -2.16
CA GLY A 549 -45.89 -1.31 -2.61
C GLY A 549 -44.75 -1.94 -3.43
N ILE A 550 -43.57 -1.33 -3.42
CA ILE A 550 -42.38 -1.86 -4.10
C ILE A 550 -41.50 -2.58 -3.12
N SER A 551 -41.22 -3.82 -3.43
CA SER A 551 -40.32 -4.65 -2.64
C SER A 551 -38.88 -4.41 -3.04
N LYS A 552 -37.97 -4.19 -2.07
CA LYS A 552 -36.53 -4.03 -2.30
C LYS A 552 -35.75 -5.09 -1.56
N SER A 553 -34.72 -5.55 -2.18
CA SER A 553 -33.76 -6.45 -1.56
C SER A 553 -32.38 -5.77 -1.43
N PHE A 554 -31.82 -5.91 -0.23
CA PHE A 554 -30.42 -5.61 0.04
C PHE A 554 -29.69 -6.94 0.25
N GLY A 555 -29.11 -7.46 -0.78
CA GLY A 555 -28.29 -8.67 -0.73
C GLY A 555 -27.75 -9.00 -2.10
N ASN A 556 -26.66 -9.71 -2.16
CA ASN A 556 -25.89 -9.94 -3.39
C ASN A 556 -26.62 -10.67 -4.52
N TYR A 557 -27.91 -11.03 -4.39
CA TYR A 557 -28.56 -11.94 -5.31
C TYR A 557 -30.03 -11.65 -5.65
N ALA A 558 -30.56 -10.46 -5.29
CA ALA A 558 -31.98 -10.24 -5.52
C ALA A 558 -32.27 -9.11 -6.50
N LEU A 559 -33.09 -9.43 -7.47
CA LEU A 559 -33.80 -8.46 -8.31
C LEU A 559 -35.02 -7.98 -7.55
N ASN A 560 -35.25 -6.68 -7.54
CA ASN A 560 -36.47 -6.10 -6.95
C ASN A 560 -37.62 -6.29 -7.95
N THR A 561 -38.66 -6.98 -7.52
CA THR A 561 -39.90 -7.10 -8.29
C THR A 561 -41.04 -6.33 -7.66
N ALA A 562 -41.94 -5.82 -8.44
CA ALA A 562 -43.20 -5.31 -7.88
C ALA A 562 -44.01 -6.49 -7.33
N PRO A 563 -44.72 -6.33 -6.18
CA PRO A 563 -45.43 -7.43 -5.52
C PRO A 563 -46.46 -8.19 -6.40
N ASP A 564 -47.01 -7.52 -7.38
CA ASP A 564 -48.08 -8.04 -8.24
C ASP A 564 -47.70 -8.22 -9.72
N ALA A 565 -46.42 -8.04 -10.07
CA ALA A 565 -45.94 -8.10 -11.45
C ALA A 565 -44.88 -9.17 -11.65
N GLU A 566 -45.23 -10.27 -12.25
CA GLU A 566 -44.25 -11.26 -12.72
C GLU A 566 -43.32 -10.58 -13.76
N ASN A 567 -42.00 -10.72 -13.57
CA ASN A 567 -40.92 -10.25 -14.48
C ASN A 567 -40.68 -8.75 -14.60
N LEU A 568 -41.24 -7.91 -13.74
CA LEU A 568 -40.89 -6.48 -13.65
C LEU A 568 -39.91 -6.21 -12.53
N PHE A 569 -38.84 -5.51 -12.85
CA PHE A 569 -37.70 -5.31 -11.96
C PHE A 569 -37.40 -3.83 -11.74
N PHE A 570 -36.92 -3.48 -10.56
CA PHE A 570 -36.33 -2.17 -10.32
C PHE A 570 -34.89 -2.19 -10.84
N GLY A 571 -34.65 -1.73 -12.06
CA GLY A 571 -33.38 -1.85 -12.76
C GLY A 571 -32.33 -0.81 -12.32
N ASN A 572 -31.09 -1.03 -12.77
CA ASN A 572 -30.01 -0.04 -12.70
C ASN A 572 -29.99 0.72 -14.04
N VAL A 573 -30.68 1.85 -14.12
CA VAL A 573 -30.88 2.58 -15.37
C VAL A 573 -30.15 3.91 -15.38
N TYR A 574 -29.42 4.17 -16.48
CA TYR A 574 -28.64 5.37 -16.68
C TYR A 574 -29.05 6.11 -17.94
N GLY A 575 -29.19 7.43 -17.84
CA GLY A 575 -29.41 8.33 -18.98
C GLY A 575 -28.13 9.08 -19.31
N ALA A 576 -27.59 8.88 -20.50
CA ALA A 576 -26.31 9.46 -20.89
C ALA A 576 -26.45 10.39 -22.12
N SER A 577 -25.66 11.46 -22.12
CA SER A 577 -25.60 12.40 -23.25
C SER A 577 -24.85 11.83 -24.45
N GLU A 578 -24.97 12.51 -25.61
CA GLU A 578 -24.47 11.99 -26.88
C GLU A 578 -22.99 11.68 -26.96
N HIS A 579 -22.14 12.44 -26.20
CA HIS A 579 -20.68 12.24 -26.17
C HIS A 579 -20.23 11.05 -25.32
N PHE A 580 -21.14 10.44 -24.57
CA PHE A 580 -20.86 9.29 -23.74
C PHE A 580 -20.66 8.00 -24.55
N TRP A 581 -21.36 7.87 -25.67
CA TRP A 581 -21.41 6.62 -26.45
C TRP A 581 -20.10 6.28 -27.15
N SER A 582 -19.34 7.27 -27.59
CA SER A 582 -18.05 7.06 -28.29
C SER A 582 -16.95 6.47 -27.42
N ASP A 583 -17.09 6.59 -26.09
CA ASP A 583 -16.04 6.22 -25.14
C ASP A 583 -16.32 4.90 -24.39
N MET A 584 -17.48 4.27 -24.67
CA MET A 584 -17.83 2.99 -24.06
C MET A 584 -16.95 1.87 -24.61
N MET A 585 -16.51 1.00 -23.71
CA MET A 585 -15.69 -0.17 -24.03
C MET A 585 -16.60 -1.34 -24.42
N ILE A 586 -16.99 -1.39 -25.67
CA ILE A 586 -17.87 -2.42 -26.20
C ILE A 586 -17.11 -3.75 -26.34
N TYR A 587 -17.69 -4.83 -25.82
CA TYR A 587 -17.13 -6.19 -25.95
C TYR A 587 -18.01 -7.14 -26.78
N ASP A 588 -19.28 -6.78 -27.04
CA ASP A 588 -20.20 -7.53 -27.88
C ASP A 588 -21.21 -6.61 -28.57
N GLY A 589 -21.63 -6.91 -29.79
CA GLY A 589 -22.57 -6.11 -30.58
C GLY A 589 -21.92 -5.08 -31.49
N GLU A 590 -22.51 -3.87 -31.58
CA GLU A 590 -22.03 -2.79 -32.45
C GLU A 590 -20.77 -2.14 -31.86
N THR A 591 -19.66 -2.22 -32.57
CA THR A 591 -18.34 -1.72 -32.10
C THR A 591 -17.89 -0.44 -32.79
N ASP A 592 -18.53 -0.02 -33.91
CA ASP A 592 -18.19 1.25 -34.56
C ASP A 592 -18.77 2.40 -33.75
N PRO A 593 -17.96 3.30 -33.17
CA PRO A 593 -18.44 4.39 -32.32
C PRO A 593 -19.40 5.35 -33.01
N ASN A 594 -19.21 5.58 -34.32
CA ASN A 594 -20.09 6.48 -35.07
C ASN A 594 -21.46 5.85 -35.35
N VAL A 595 -21.49 4.57 -35.70
CA VAL A 595 -22.72 3.81 -35.89
C VAL A 595 -23.45 3.66 -34.56
N LEU A 596 -22.71 3.34 -33.50
CA LEU A 596 -23.25 3.23 -32.14
C LEU A 596 -23.93 4.53 -31.72
N LYS A 597 -23.23 5.66 -31.84
CA LYS A 597 -23.74 7.00 -31.53
C LYS A 597 -25.01 7.31 -32.34
N GLN A 598 -24.99 7.12 -33.67
CA GLN A 598 -26.14 7.40 -34.54
C GLN A 598 -27.35 6.56 -34.14
N LYS A 599 -27.18 5.26 -33.88
CA LYS A 599 -28.27 4.38 -33.47
C LYS A 599 -28.81 4.76 -32.08
N MET A 600 -27.93 5.02 -31.10
CA MET A 600 -28.36 5.43 -29.76
C MET A 600 -29.19 6.73 -29.80
N LEU A 601 -28.81 7.71 -30.60
CA LEU A 601 -29.53 8.97 -30.71
C LEU A 601 -30.94 8.82 -31.30
N THR A 602 -31.29 7.71 -31.93
CA THR A 602 -32.68 7.42 -32.36
C THR A 602 -33.63 7.20 -31.17
N GLY A 603 -33.08 6.82 -30.01
CA GLY A 603 -33.87 6.45 -28.84
C GLY A 603 -34.55 5.10 -28.91
N GLU A 604 -34.19 4.26 -29.90
CA GLU A 604 -34.76 2.90 -30.12
C GLU A 604 -33.84 1.82 -29.51
N TYR A 605 -32.67 2.19 -29.03
CA TYR A 605 -31.66 1.23 -28.60
C TYR A 605 -31.17 1.51 -27.17
N VAL A 606 -30.66 0.43 -26.52
CA VAL A 606 -30.00 0.45 -25.23
C VAL A 606 -28.67 -0.27 -25.30
N ILE A 607 -27.77 0.06 -24.37
CA ILE A 607 -26.51 -0.67 -24.12
C ILE A 607 -26.59 -1.33 -22.77
N ILE A 608 -26.22 -2.60 -22.70
CA ILE A 608 -26.10 -3.33 -21.43
C ILE A 608 -24.68 -3.19 -20.89
N GLY A 609 -24.58 -2.69 -19.67
CA GLY A 609 -23.30 -2.53 -18.96
C GLY A 609 -22.99 -3.70 -18.05
N ASN A 610 -21.72 -4.11 -18.03
CA ASN A 610 -21.16 -5.03 -17.05
C ASN A 610 -19.91 -4.44 -16.43
N ARG A 611 -19.65 -4.76 -15.16
CA ARG A 611 -18.44 -4.29 -14.48
C ARG A 611 -17.19 -4.83 -15.16
N LEU A 612 -16.14 -4.03 -15.16
CA LEU A 612 -14.83 -4.49 -15.58
C LEU A 612 -14.20 -5.32 -14.45
N ASP A 613 -13.82 -6.57 -14.72
CA ASP A 613 -13.01 -7.35 -13.80
C ASP A 613 -11.57 -6.86 -13.83
N ARG A 614 -11.08 -6.35 -12.72
CA ARG A 614 -9.71 -5.82 -12.57
C ARG A 614 -8.63 -6.88 -12.81
N LEU A 615 -8.90 -8.13 -12.46
CA LEU A 615 -7.91 -9.21 -12.53
C LEU A 615 -7.75 -9.74 -13.95
N SER A 616 -8.85 -9.90 -14.68
CA SER A 616 -8.83 -10.41 -16.05
C SER A 616 -8.70 -9.29 -17.11
N GLY A 617 -9.04 -8.05 -16.75
CA GLY A 617 -9.14 -6.94 -17.71
C GLY A 617 -10.32 -7.03 -18.68
N GLY A 618 -11.23 -7.99 -18.47
CA GLY A 618 -12.44 -8.23 -19.25
C GLY A 618 -13.72 -7.93 -18.45
N PRO A 619 -14.90 -8.14 -19.05
CA PRO A 619 -16.17 -7.94 -18.37
C PRO A 619 -16.38 -8.97 -17.25
N LYS A 620 -16.84 -8.54 -16.09
CA LYS A 620 -17.41 -9.38 -15.05
C LYS A 620 -18.88 -9.59 -15.39
N ILE A 621 -19.19 -10.62 -16.19
CA ILE A 621 -20.54 -10.91 -16.65
C ILE A 621 -21.30 -11.58 -15.51
N THR A 622 -22.45 -11.03 -15.12
CA THR A 622 -23.37 -11.67 -14.17
C THR A 622 -24.23 -12.71 -14.88
N SER A 623 -24.75 -13.69 -14.15
CA SER A 623 -25.62 -14.72 -14.70
C SER A 623 -26.88 -14.16 -15.36
N LEU A 624 -27.36 -13.02 -14.92
CA LEU A 624 -28.49 -12.31 -15.51
C LEU A 624 -28.11 -11.58 -16.79
N SER A 625 -26.99 -10.89 -16.80
CA SER A 625 -26.49 -10.22 -18.01
C SER A 625 -26.11 -11.20 -19.12
N GLU A 626 -25.74 -12.45 -18.78
CA GLU A 626 -25.43 -13.52 -19.73
C GLU A 626 -26.65 -13.98 -20.49
N GLN A 627 -27.85 -13.91 -19.89
CA GLN A 627 -29.11 -14.32 -20.52
C GLN A 627 -29.57 -13.36 -21.61
N LEU A 628 -29.22 -12.07 -21.53
CA LEU A 628 -29.55 -11.05 -22.53
C LEU A 628 -28.74 -11.24 -23.80
N GLN A 629 -29.39 -11.17 -24.97
CA GLN A 629 -28.74 -11.26 -26.28
C GLN A 629 -28.84 -9.93 -27.04
N ILE A 630 -27.92 -9.71 -27.97
CA ILE A 630 -28.01 -8.56 -28.89
C ILE A 630 -29.27 -8.71 -29.73
N GLY A 631 -30.12 -7.69 -29.78
CA GLY A 631 -31.42 -7.70 -30.48
C GLY A 631 -32.59 -8.00 -29.56
N ASP A 632 -32.38 -8.42 -28.31
CA ASP A 632 -33.48 -8.57 -27.35
C ASP A 632 -34.11 -7.19 -27.02
N SER A 633 -35.37 -7.21 -26.57
CA SER A 633 -36.09 -6.00 -26.21
C SER A 633 -36.17 -5.81 -24.71
N ILE A 634 -35.92 -4.59 -24.25
CA ILE A 634 -36.13 -4.17 -22.86
C ILE A 634 -37.27 -3.13 -22.84
N SER A 635 -38.25 -3.35 -21.97
CA SER A 635 -39.41 -2.48 -21.85
C SER A 635 -39.44 -1.77 -20.49
N PHE A 636 -39.86 -0.53 -20.51
CA PHE A 636 -39.94 0.34 -19.34
C PHE A 636 -41.42 0.66 -19.07
N TYR A 637 -41.86 0.41 -17.85
CA TYR A 637 -43.21 0.66 -17.38
C TYR A 637 -43.16 1.75 -16.29
N ARG A 638 -44.13 2.66 -16.31
CA ARG A 638 -44.34 3.65 -15.25
C ARG A 638 -45.80 3.58 -14.79
N ASP A 639 -45.99 3.44 -13.51
CA ASP A 639 -47.32 3.25 -12.90
C ASP A 639 -48.11 2.09 -13.54
N GLY A 640 -47.41 1.04 -13.99
CA GLY A 640 -47.99 -0.13 -14.67
C GLY A 640 -48.27 0.05 -16.19
N GLU A 641 -48.07 1.25 -16.75
CA GLU A 641 -48.26 1.53 -18.18
C GLU A 641 -46.90 1.48 -18.93
N LEU A 642 -46.90 0.84 -20.11
CA LEU A 642 -45.74 0.78 -20.98
C LEU A 642 -45.41 2.17 -21.52
N VAL A 643 -44.21 2.65 -21.17
CA VAL A 643 -43.69 3.98 -21.60
C VAL A 643 -42.83 3.82 -22.85
N LYS A 644 -41.90 2.86 -22.86
CA LYS A 644 -40.92 2.72 -23.95
C LYS A 644 -40.43 1.25 -24.02
N THR A 645 -40.19 0.79 -25.24
CA THR A 645 -39.43 -0.44 -25.50
C THR A 645 -38.22 -0.11 -26.36
N CYS A 646 -37.07 -0.65 -25.99
CA CYS A 646 -35.78 -0.46 -26.68
C CYS A 646 -35.11 -1.80 -26.97
N THR A 647 -34.30 -1.82 -28.03
CA THR A 647 -33.57 -3.03 -28.46
C THR A 647 -32.13 -2.98 -27.97
N ILE A 648 -31.58 -4.09 -27.49
CA ILE A 648 -30.16 -4.16 -27.07
C ILE A 648 -29.27 -4.05 -28.32
N LEU A 649 -28.49 -2.98 -28.38
CA LEU A 649 -27.56 -2.71 -29.47
C LEU A 649 -26.17 -3.30 -29.25
N ALA A 650 -25.67 -3.20 -28.01
CA ALA A 650 -24.35 -3.61 -27.64
C ALA A 650 -24.27 -3.96 -26.15
N LYS A 651 -23.18 -4.67 -25.79
CA LYS A 651 -22.79 -4.89 -24.40
C LYS A 651 -21.43 -4.22 -24.14
N ALA A 652 -21.32 -3.47 -23.05
CA ALA A 652 -20.15 -2.68 -22.71
C ALA A 652 -19.57 -3.07 -21.35
N CYS A 653 -18.26 -2.93 -21.21
CA CYS A 653 -17.65 -2.83 -19.90
C CYS A 653 -17.86 -1.41 -19.36
N THR A 654 -18.49 -1.31 -18.21
CA THR A 654 -18.49 -0.04 -17.48
C THR A 654 -17.16 0.10 -16.77
N VAL A 655 -16.43 1.16 -17.11
CA VAL A 655 -15.20 1.52 -16.42
C VAL A 655 -15.62 2.12 -15.10
N GLY A 656 -15.51 1.32 -14.07
CA GLY A 656 -15.79 1.76 -12.74
C GLY A 656 -15.25 0.76 -11.75
N THR A 657 -14.40 1.21 -10.90
CA THR A 657 -13.75 0.43 -9.87
C THR A 657 -14.48 0.64 -8.56
N GLU A 658 -14.58 -0.38 -7.74
CA GLU A 658 -15.22 -0.31 -6.42
C GLU A 658 -14.60 0.75 -5.50
N ASP A 659 -13.46 1.35 -5.87
CA ASP A 659 -12.68 2.24 -5.01
C ASP A 659 -12.31 3.60 -5.62
N GLU A 660 -12.69 3.94 -6.85
CA GLU A 660 -12.14 5.16 -7.45
C GLU A 660 -13.10 5.87 -8.37
N THR A 661 -13.40 7.08 -8.04
CA THR A 661 -14.03 8.15 -8.80
C THR A 661 -15.22 7.81 -9.71
N PRO A 662 -16.32 8.52 -9.58
CA PRO A 662 -17.56 8.27 -10.29
C PRO A 662 -17.49 8.73 -11.74
N THR A 663 -16.54 8.23 -12.50
CA THR A 663 -16.41 8.63 -13.90
C THR A 663 -17.43 8.00 -14.80
N THR A 664 -17.99 6.88 -14.39
CA THR A 664 -19.09 6.27 -15.16
C THR A 664 -20.10 5.49 -14.35
N THR A 665 -19.81 4.91 -13.16
CA THR A 665 -20.83 4.04 -12.53
C THR A 665 -20.57 3.63 -11.07
N THR A 666 -19.70 4.20 -10.25
CA THR A 666 -19.07 3.24 -9.43
C THR A 666 -19.13 3.21 -7.97
N ALA A 667 -19.36 4.14 -7.23
CA ALA A 667 -19.41 3.99 -5.77
C ALA A 667 -20.84 3.89 -5.23
N THR A 668 -21.79 3.89 -6.12
CA THR A 668 -23.19 3.90 -5.74
C THR A 668 -23.67 2.48 -5.46
N MET A 669 -24.25 2.24 -4.30
CA MET A 669 -24.96 1.00 -4.05
C MET A 669 -25.93 0.71 -5.19
N HIS A 670 -25.91 -0.55 -5.68
CA HIS A 670 -26.83 -0.96 -6.74
C HIS A 670 -28.23 -1.01 -6.17
N ILE A 671 -29.07 -0.07 -6.60
CA ILE A 671 -30.45 0.01 -6.16
C ILE A 671 -31.24 -1.19 -6.72
N GLY A 672 -30.93 -1.61 -7.94
CA GLY A 672 -31.54 -2.75 -8.60
C GLY A 672 -30.87 -4.10 -8.32
N GLY A 673 -30.08 -4.24 -7.25
CA GLY A 673 -29.37 -5.49 -6.93
C GLY A 673 -28.46 -5.95 -8.08
N ASP A 674 -28.53 -7.22 -8.46
CA ASP A 674 -27.76 -7.81 -9.57
C ASP A 674 -28.35 -7.57 -10.96
N ALA A 675 -29.39 -6.71 -11.07
CA ALA A 675 -29.94 -6.34 -12.37
C ALA A 675 -28.85 -5.73 -13.27
N PRO A 676 -28.84 -6.09 -14.56
CA PRO A 676 -27.89 -5.50 -15.51
C PRO A 676 -27.99 -3.98 -15.56
N PHE A 677 -26.88 -3.32 -15.80
CA PHE A 677 -26.88 -1.88 -16.04
C PHE A 677 -27.44 -1.58 -17.42
N VAL A 678 -28.41 -0.67 -17.52
CA VAL A 678 -29.03 -0.25 -18.77
C VAL A 678 -28.68 1.19 -19.04
N TYR A 679 -28.02 1.45 -20.15
CA TYR A 679 -27.70 2.80 -20.61
C TYR A 679 -28.61 3.25 -21.71
N LEU A 680 -29.28 4.37 -21.52
CA LEU A 680 -30.22 5.03 -22.41
C LEU A 680 -29.70 6.40 -22.86
N PRO A 681 -30.09 6.92 -24.01
CA PRO A 681 -29.98 8.36 -24.26
C PRO A 681 -30.70 9.17 -23.18
N ASP A 682 -30.09 10.27 -22.75
CA ASP A 682 -30.66 11.15 -21.71
C ASP A 682 -32.07 11.67 -22.09
N THR A 683 -32.34 11.85 -23.38
CA THR A 683 -33.65 12.21 -23.91
C THR A 683 -34.71 11.15 -23.64
N VAL A 684 -34.36 9.88 -23.80
CA VAL A 684 -35.25 8.74 -23.49
C VAL A 684 -35.40 8.55 -21.99
N PHE A 685 -34.30 8.67 -21.24
CA PHE A 685 -34.32 8.61 -19.77
C PHE A 685 -35.31 9.62 -19.19
N LYS A 686 -35.25 10.86 -19.64
CA LYS A 686 -36.17 11.96 -19.24
C LYS A 686 -37.63 11.76 -19.65
N GLN A 687 -37.94 10.86 -20.62
CA GLN A 687 -39.29 10.43 -20.94
C GLN A 687 -39.78 9.37 -19.96
N ILE A 688 -38.90 8.48 -19.53
CA ILE A 688 -39.22 7.36 -18.63
C ILE A 688 -39.34 7.86 -17.19
N TYR A 689 -38.38 8.65 -16.72
CA TYR A 689 -38.28 9.17 -15.36
C TYR A 689 -38.73 10.61 -15.29
N THR A 690 -39.73 10.90 -14.45
CA THR A 690 -40.31 12.26 -14.33
C THR A 690 -39.40 13.25 -13.64
N THR A 691 -38.57 12.75 -12.72
CA THR A 691 -37.56 13.53 -11.97
C THR A 691 -36.17 13.00 -12.31
N PRO A 692 -35.59 13.38 -13.47
CA PRO A 692 -34.28 12.87 -13.87
C PRO A 692 -33.19 13.38 -12.94
N THR A 693 -32.57 12.48 -12.18
CA THR A 693 -31.59 12.81 -11.14
C THR A 693 -30.16 12.77 -11.73
N LEU A 694 -29.50 13.91 -11.74
CA LEU A 694 -28.16 14.09 -12.32
C LEU A 694 -27.11 13.51 -11.39
N LEU A 695 -26.44 12.43 -11.80
CA LEU A 695 -25.39 11.78 -11.05
C LEU A 695 -24.06 12.56 -11.16
N ASN A 696 -23.64 12.88 -12.39
CA ASN A 696 -22.44 13.66 -12.63
C ASN A 696 -22.54 14.51 -13.89
N TYR A 697 -21.71 15.55 -13.93
CA TYR A 697 -21.54 16.45 -15.04
C TYR A 697 -20.05 16.53 -15.41
N GLY A 698 -19.71 16.02 -16.59
CA GLY A 698 -18.36 16.08 -17.13
C GLY A 698 -18.26 17.10 -18.26
N PHE A 699 -17.10 17.71 -18.44
CA PHE A 699 -16.87 18.63 -19.54
C PHE A 699 -15.39 18.70 -19.94
N ASN A 700 -15.18 18.99 -21.23
CA ASN A 700 -13.89 19.38 -21.79
C ASN A 700 -13.86 20.87 -22.03
N MET A 701 -12.69 21.48 -21.96
CA MET A 701 -12.50 22.89 -22.19
C MET A 701 -11.10 23.20 -22.74
N ASP A 702 -10.95 24.46 -23.23
CA ASP A 702 -9.65 24.96 -23.69
C ASP A 702 -8.59 24.80 -22.58
N ALA A 703 -7.50 24.09 -22.89
CA ALA A 703 -6.42 23.79 -21.94
C ALA A 703 -5.78 25.04 -21.31
N SER A 704 -5.84 26.18 -21.98
CA SER A 704 -5.34 27.45 -21.44
C SER A 704 -6.17 27.99 -20.27
N LEU A 705 -7.42 27.56 -20.15
CA LEU A 705 -8.38 27.99 -19.12
C LEU A 705 -8.49 26.99 -17.96
N HIS A 706 -7.86 25.79 -18.07
CA HIS A 706 -7.85 24.78 -17.00
C HIS A 706 -7.46 25.34 -15.62
N PRO A 707 -6.39 26.17 -15.48
CA PRO A 707 -6.04 26.71 -14.16
C PRO A 707 -7.14 27.58 -13.53
N GLN A 708 -7.88 28.36 -14.37
CA GLN A 708 -8.96 29.23 -13.89
C GLN A 708 -10.17 28.39 -13.43
N MET A 709 -10.52 27.35 -14.18
CA MET A 709 -11.59 26.42 -13.81
C MET A 709 -11.24 25.64 -12.53
N GLU A 710 -9.99 25.21 -12.40
CA GLU A 710 -9.48 24.53 -11.19
C GLU A 710 -9.63 25.41 -9.94
N ASP A 711 -9.23 26.69 -10.05
CA ASP A 711 -9.36 27.67 -8.96
C ASP A 711 -10.84 27.95 -8.63
N PHE A 712 -11.71 28.01 -9.65
CA PHE A 712 -13.15 28.17 -9.47
C PHE A 712 -13.75 26.99 -8.74
N LEU A 713 -13.53 25.74 -9.24
CA LEU A 713 -14.09 24.53 -8.65
C LEU A 713 -13.56 24.28 -7.24
N SER A 714 -12.27 24.46 -7.03
CA SER A 714 -11.66 24.33 -5.71
C SER A 714 -12.29 25.29 -4.69
N SER A 715 -12.48 26.58 -5.07
CA SER A 715 -13.11 27.59 -4.22
C SER A 715 -14.61 27.34 -4.00
N TYR A 716 -15.28 26.71 -4.98
CA TYR A 716 -16.68 26.34 -4.87
C TYR A 716 -16.88 25.19 -3.90
N VAL A 717 -16.10 24.12 -4.05
CA VAL A 717 -16.14 22.91 -3.19
C VAL A 717 -15.79 23.26 -1.74
N GLU A 718 -14.81 24.12 -1.50
CA GLU A 718 -14.48 24.59 -0.15
C GLU A 718 -15.69 25.23 0.58
N LYS A 719 -16.57 25.89 -0.18
CA LYS A 719 -17.79 26.52 0.36
C LYS A 719 -19.01 25.60 0.36
N ASN A 720 -19.01 24.59 -0.49
CA ASN A 720 -20.10 23.64 -0.70
C ASN A 720 -19.59 22.21 -0.62
N PRO A 721 -19.39 21.64 0.59
CA PRO A 721 -18.82 20.31 0.78
C PRO A 721 -19.65 19.16 0.20
N SER A 722 -20.94 19.39 -0.10
CA SER A 722 -21.80 18.42 -0.78
C SER A 722 -21.46 18.21 -2.25
N VAL A 723 -20.58 19.05 -2.84
CA VAL A 723 -20.10 18.91 -4.21
C VAL A 723 -18.63 18.60 -4.21
N THR A 724 -18.20 17.72 -5.07
CA THR A 724 -16.80 17.41 -5.30
C THR A 724 -16.50 17.29 -6.79
N TYR A 725 -15.23 17.29 -7.16
CA TYR A 725 -14.84 17.17 -8.57
C TYR A 725 -13.55 16.38 -8.74
N THR A 726 -13.39 15.83 -9.91
CA THR A 726 -12.14 15.24 -10.39
C THR A 726 -11.67 15.99 -11.61
N SER A 727 -10.38 16.22 -11.73
CA SER A 727 -9.76 16.82 -12.91
C SER A 727 -8.56 16.03 -13.40
N THR A 728 -8.20 16.21 -14.66
CA THR A 728 -6.98 15.61 -15.23
C THR A 728 -5.73 16.07 -14.45
N LYS A 729 -5.74 17.29 -13.89
CA LYS A 729 -4.65 17.79 -13.04
C LYS A 729 -4.55 17.01 -11.72
N LEU A 730 -5.67 16.82 -11.03
CA LEU A 730 -5.71 16.05 -9.77
C LEU A 730 -5.23 14.60 -9.98
N LEU A 731 -5.66 13.97 -11.07
CA LEU A 731 -5.22 12.62 -11.44
C LEU A 731 -3.72 12.55 -11.75
N LYS A 732 -3.16 13.57 -12.42
CA LYS A 732 -1.72 13.69 -12.65
C LYS A 732 -0.95 13.87 -11.35
N GLU A 733 -1.42 14.72 -10.46
CA GLU A 733 -0.82 14.94 -9.14
C GLU A 733 -0.84 13.67 -8.31
N GLN A 734 -1.92 12.90 -8.34
CA GLN A 734 -2.04 11.61 -7.69
C GLN A 734 -0.99 10.61 -8.22
N LEU A 735 -0.90 10.42 -9.54
CA LEU A 735 0.09 9.53 -10.14
C LEU A 735 1.54 9.97 -9.84
N ASN A 736 1.81 11.27 -9.94
CA ASN A 736 3.12 11.85 -9.64
C ASN A 736 3.50 11.69 -8.17
N SER A 737 2.53 11.71 -7.29
CA SER A 737 2.74 11.43 -5.86
C SER A 737 3.19 9.98 -5.67
N VAL A 738 2.52 9.02 -6.30
CA VAL A 738 2.91 7.59 -6.28
C VAL A 738 4.32 7.39 -6.87
N ALA A 739 4.61 8.00 -8.01
CA ALA A 739 5.93 7.96 -8.65
C ALA A 739 7.02 8.54 -7.72
N SER A 740 6.74 9.67 -7.08
CA SER A 740 7.66 10.32 -6.14
C SER A 740 7.96 9.44 -4.92
N MET A 741 6.96 8.71 -4.40
CA MET A 741 7.18 7.75 -3.32
C MET A 741 8.15 6.65 -3.73
N VAL A 742 7.88 5.98 -4.85
CA VAL A 742 8.75 4.89 -5.36
C VAL A 742 10.16 5.42 -5.54
N TRP A 743 10.30 6.66 -6.04
CA TRP A 743 11.60 7.30 -6.22
C TRP A 743 12.30 7.62 -4.90
N VAL A 744 11.62 8.20 -3.90
CA VAL A 744 12.21 8.56 -2.60
C VAL A 744 12.62 7.31 -1.82
N VAL A 745 11.72 6.35 -1.65
CA VAL A 745 11.99 5.10 -0.93
C VAL A 745 13.07 4.30 -1.64
N GLY A 746 12.95 4.16 -2.94
CA GLY A 746 13.90 3.43 -3.77
C GLY A 746 15.28 4.09 -3.78
N SER A 747 15.37 5.41 -3.87
CA SER A 747 16.64 6.16 -3.82
C SER A 747 17.33 5.99 -2.47
N LEU A 748 16.60 6.01 -1.36
CA LEU A 748 17.16 5.75 -0.04
C LEU A 748 17.80 4.37 0.02
N ILE A 749 17.08 3.35 -0.42
CA ILE A 749 17.56 1.98 -0.46
C ILE A 749 18.79 1.88 -1.37
N GLY A 750 18.72 2.49 -2.55
CA GLY A 750 19.82 2.55 -3.50
C GLY A 750 21.08 3.23 -2.93
N CYS A 751 20.92 4.34 -2.22
CA CYS A 751 22.03 5.03 -1.54
C CYS A 751 22.68 4.15 -0.45
N ILE A 752 21.89 3.45 0.36
CA ILE A 752 22.42 2.54 1.39
C ILE A 752 23.21 1.40 0.73
N MET A 753 22.70 0.84 -0.35
CA MET A 753 23.37 -0.21 -1.11
C MET A 753 24.66 0.30 -1.76
N ALA A 754 24.64 1.54 -2.29
CA ALA A 754 25.82 2.19 -2.85
C ALA A 754 26.91 2.41 -1.79
N LEU A 755 26.54 2.87 -0.59
CA LEU A 755 27.45 3.01 0.55
C LEU A 755 28.03 1.66 0.97
N ALA A 756 27.21 0.61 1.01
CA ALA A 756 27.67 -0.75 1.30
C ALA A 756 28.69 -1.24 0.25
N GLY A 757 28.42 -1.05 -1.03
CA GLY A 757 29.33 -1.35 -2.14
C GLY A 757 30.63 -0.58 -2.05
N LEU A 758 30.57 0.71 -1.73
CA LEU A 758 31.72 1.60 -1.58
C LEU A 758 32.61 1.19 -0.41
N ILE A 759 32.02 0.83 0.75
CA ILE A 759 32.76 0.33 1.91
C ILE A 759 33.46 -0.99 1.57
N ASN A 760 32.77 -1.90 0.87
CA ASN A 760 33.37 -3.15 0.41
C ASN A 760 34.57 -2.92 -0.52
N PHE A 761 34.39 -2.02 -1.48
CA PHE A 761 35.46 -1.64 -2.43
C PHE A 761 36.65 -1.01 -1.70
N THR A 762 36.39 -0.03 -0.82
CA THR A 762 37.44 0.67 -0.05
C THR A 762 38.22 -0.32 0.82
N ASN A 763 37.51 -1.20 1.52
CA ASN A 763 38.10 -2.20 2.40
C ASN A 763 38.96 -3.20 1.60
N MET A 764 38.58 -3.56 0.39
CA MET A 764 39.38 -4.37 -0.51
C MET A 764 40.67 -3.66 -0.92
N ILE A 765 40.61 -2.39 -1.32
CA ILE A 765 41.79 -1.62 -1.70
C ILE A 765 42.77 -1.51 -0.52
N ILE A 766 42.26 -1.21 0.69
CA ILE A 766 43.07 -1.19 1.91
C ILE A 766 43.76 -2.53 2.11
N THR A 767 43.03 -3.62 1.99
CA THR A 767 43.57 -4.97 2.19
C THR A 767 44.62 -5.32 1.12
N ASN A 768 44.37 -5.03 -0.13
CA ASN A 768 45.34 -5.26 -1.22
C ASN A 768 46.63 -4.49 -0.99
N ILE A 769 46.55 -3.26 -0.49
CA ILE A 769 47.75 -2.47 -0.19
C ILE A 769 48.51 -3.05 0.99
N ILE A 770 47.82 -3.45 2.08
CA ILE A 770 48.45 -4.00 3.26
C ILE A 770 49.09 -5.37 2.98
N THR A 771 48.41 -6.28 2.32
CA THR A 771 48.88 -7.63 2.03
C THR A 771 49.99 -7.66 1.02
N ARG A 772 50.02 -6.69 0.10
CA ARG A 772 51.04 -6.60 -0.96
C ARG A 772 52.13 -5.56 -0.65
N ARG A 773 52.23 -5.08 0.60
CA ARG A 773 53.18 -4.02 1.00
C ARG A 773 54.64 -4.40 0.69
N HIS A 774 55.01 -5.66 0.94
CA HIS A 774 56.35 -6.17 0.65
C HIS A 774 56.59 -6.27 -0.86
N GLU A 775 55.60 -6.77 -1.64
CA GLU A 775 55.67 -6.83 -3.12
C GLU A 775 55.85 -5.43 -3.69
N PHE A 776 55.14 -4.43 -3.17
CA PHE A 776 55.30 -3.02 -3.61
C PHE A 776 56.66 -2.43 -3.22
N ALA A 777 57.18 -2.73 -2.04
CA ALA A 777 58.47 -2.31 -1.61
C ALA A 777 59.59 -2.96 -2.47
N THR A 778 59.45 -4.22 -2.83
CA THR A 778 60.37 -4.91 -3.75
C THR A 778 60.33 -4.30 -5.15
N MET A 779 59.14 -4.01 -5.71
CA MET A 779 59.03 -3.33 -7.00
C MET A 779 59.68 -1.92 -6.97
N GLN A 780 59.53 -1.20 -5.87
CA GLN A 780 60.15 0.13 -5.70
C GLN A 780 61.67 0.01 -5.54
N SER A 781 62.19 -1.02 -4.88
CA SER A 781 63.65 -1.27 -4.80
C SER A 781 64.26 -1.63 -6.18
N ILE A 782 63.48 -2.20 -7.12
CA ILE A 782 63.90 -2.52 -8.49
C ILE A 782 63.72 -1.28 -9.42
N GLY A 783 63.20 -0.14 -8.89
CA GLY A 783 63.12 1.12 -9.69
C GLY A 783 61.69 1.58 -10.02
N MET A 784 60.64 0.94 -9.53
CA MET A 784 59.27 1.45 -9.73
C MET A 784 59.04 2.75 -8.93
N THR A 785 58.59 3.80 -9.66
CA THR A 785 58.30 5.11 -8.98
C THR A 785 56.96 5.10 -8.25
N ASN A 786 56.80 5.98 -7.26
CA ASN A 786 55.52 6.16 -6.54
C ASN A 786 54.35 6.48 -7.52
N ARG A 787 54.58 7.24 -8.59
CA ARG A 787 53.57 7.56 -9.60
C ARG A 787 53.14 6.31 -10.40
N GLN A 788 54.10 5.41 -10.66
CA GLN A 788 53.77 4.12 -11.35
C GLN A 788 52.97 3.19 -10.44
N LEU A 789 53.30 3.14 -9.14
CA LEU A 789 52.54 2.37 -8.17
C LEU A 789 51.10 2.92 -8.03
N GLN A 790 50.95 4.25 -7.95
CA GLN A 790 49.63 4.90 -7.92
C GLN A 790 48.80 4.55 -9.17
N ARG A 791 49.40 4.65 -10.37
CA ARG A 791 48.73 4.30 -11.61
C ARG A 791 48.36 2.82 -11.68
N LEU A 792 49.21 1.92 -11.17
CA LEU A 792 48.90 0.49 -11.08
C LEU A 792 47.63 0.25 -10.23
N MET A 793 47.56 0.87 -9.06
CA MET A 793 46.41 0.72 -8.16
C MET A 793 45.13 1.36 -8.69
N VAL A 794 45.24 2.50 -9.37
CA VAL A 794 44.11 3.13 -10.07
C VAL A 794 43.60 2.23 -11.19
N TYR A 795 44.48 1.62 -12.03
CA TYR A 795 44.05 0.68 -13.05
C TYR A 795 43.36 -0.55 -12.46
N GLU A 796 43.87 -1.13 -11.33
CA GLU A 796 43.20 -2.22 -10.64
C GLU A 796 41.79 -1.80 -10.18
N GLY A 797 41.63 -0.62 -9.54
CA GLY A 797 40.35 -0.09 -9.12
C GLY A 797 39.38 0.11 -10.28
N VAL A 798 39.82 0.76 -11.34
CA VAL A 798 39.03 1.02 -12.55
C VAL A 798 38.55 -0.28 -13.22
N TYR A 799 39.38 -1.32 -13.26
CA TYR A 799 38.97 -2.61 -13.82
C TYR A 799 37.89 -3.29 -12.97
N TYR A 800 37.94 -3.17 -11.64
CA TYR A 800 36.86 -3.67 -10.77
C TYR A 800 35.55 -2.93 -11.04
N ALA A 801 35.58 -1.60 -11.10
CA ALA A 801 34.40 -0.78 -11.36
C ALA A 801 33.84 -1.06 -12.78
N ALA A 802 34.69 -1.02 -13.81
CA ALA A 802 34.25 -1.30 -15.17
C ALA A 802 33.65 -2.72 -15.32
N GLY A 803 34.23 -3.72 -14.62
CA GLY A 803 33.66 -5.07 -14.59
C GLY A 803 32.28 -5.11 -13.91
N ALA A 804 32.10 -4.36 -12.82
CA ALA A 804 30.82 -4.24 -12.15
C ALA A 804 29.78 -3.51 -13.01
N ASP A 805 30.19 -2.44 -13.71
CA ASP A 805 29.32 -1.63 -14.57
C ASP A 805 28.83 -2.43 -15.79
N ILE A 806 29.73 -3.12 -16.48
CA ILE A 806 29.37 -3.94 -17.65
C ILE A 806 28.45 -5.09 -17.26
N ILE A 807 28.85 -5.87 -16.23
CA ILE A 807 28.04 -7.01 -15.77
C ILE A 807 26.73 -6.51 -15.14
N GLY A 808 26.78 -5.44 -14.34
CA GLY A 808 25.63 -4.82 -13.71
C GLY A 808 24.61 -4.29 -14.73
N GLY A 809 25.08 -3.61 -15.78
CA GLY A 809 24.22 -3.15 -16.87
C GLY A 809 23.55 -4.30 -17.64
N VAL A 810 24.29 -5.37 -17.94
CA VAL A 810 23.73 -6.57 -18.58
C VAL A 810 22.68 -7.24 -17.67
N VAL A 811 22.97 -7.41 -16.38
CA VAL A 811 22.04 -8.02 -15.42
C VAL A 811 20.81 -7.13 -15.22
N ALA A 812 20.97 -5.80 -15.16
CA ALA A 812 19.85 -4.85 -15.06
C ALA A 812 18.93 -4.95 -16.29
N LEU A 813 19.51 -5.03 -17.49
CA LEU A 813 18.76 -5.21 -18.74
C LEU A 813 18.02 -6.55 -18.77
N LEU A 814 18.68 -7.64 -18.39
CA LEU A 814 18.05 -8.97 -18.34
C LEU A 814 16.88 -8.98 -17.34
N LEU A 815 17.05 -8.37 -16.16
CA LEU A 815 16.01 -8.27 -15.15
C LEU A 815 14.83 -7.41 -15.64
N ALA A 816 15.12 -6.32 -16.35
CA ALA A 816 14.08 -5.48 -16.96
C ALA A 816 13.25 -6.24 -18.00
N VAL A 817 13.90 -6.99 -18.89
CA VAL A 817 13.21 -7.73 -19.98
C VAL A 817 12.48 -8.99 -19.47
N THR A 818 12.96 -9.64 -18.41
CA THR A 818 12.38 -10.90 -17.92
C THR A 818 11.40 -10.69 -16.76
N VAL A 819 11.85 -10.03 -15.69
CA VAL A 819 11.06 -9.90 -14.46
C VAL A 819 10.16 -8.68 -14.52
N LEU A 820 10.74 -7.47 -14.73
CA LEU A 820 9.95 -6.23 -14.71
C LEU A 820 8.91 -6.21 -15.82
N LYS A 821 9.24 -6.70 -17.02
CA LYS A 821 8.29 -6.80 -18.12
C LYS A 821 7.06 -7.63 -17.73
N ASN A 822 7.25 -8.79 -17.08
CA ASN A 822 6.15 -9.66 -16.72
C ASN A 822 5.30 -9.05 -15.57
N VAL A 823 5.94 -8.40 -14.61
CA VAL A 823 5.26 -7.74 -13.49
C VAL A 823 4.48 -6.53 -13.97
N LEU A 824 5.11 -5.63 -14.75
CA LEU A 824 4.47 -4.39 -15.20
C LEU A 824 3.41 -4.60 -16.29
N ASN A 825 3.44 -5.73 -17.01
CA ASN A 825 2.39 -6.10 -17.97
C ASN A 825 1.27 -6.95 -17.34
N SER A 826 1.28 -7.14 -16.01
CA SER A 826 0.17 -7.83 -15.34
C SER A 826 -1.10 -6.97 -15.37
N PRO A 827 -2.30 -7.57 -15.39
CA PRO A 827 -3.56 -6.82 -15.42
C PRO A 827 -3.72 -5.82 -14.27
N SER A 828 -3.18 -6.15 -13.09
CA SER A 828 -3.17 -5.28 -11.91
C SER A 828 -2.27 -4.03 -12.05
N MET A 829 -1.35 -4.04 -13.01
CA MET A 829 -0.43 -2.93 -13.30
C MET A 829 -0.76 -2.26 -14.64
N TRP A 830 -2.05 -2.12 -14.96
CA TRP A 830 -2.58 -1.67 -16.25
C TRP A 830 -2.10 -0.28 -16.68
N PHE A 831 -1.74 0.59 -15.73
CA PHE A 831 -1.25 1.95 -15.97
C PHE A 831 0.26 2.04 -16.19
N PHE A 832 0.94 0.89 -16.40
CA PHE A 832 2.36 0.88 -16.75
C PHE A 832 2.56 0.65 -18.25
N THR A 833 3.55 1.35 -18.80
CA THR A 833 4.14 1.07 -20.13
C THR A 833 5.63 0.91 -19.95
N LEU A 834 6.16 -0.28 -20.20
CA LEU A 834 7.57 -0.57 -19.92
C LEU A 834 8.53 0.32 -20.74
N HIS A 835 9.20 1.25 -20.08
CA HIS A 835 10.27 2.07 -20.61
C HIS A 835 11.63 1.58 -20.13
N ILE A 836 12.38 0.86 -21.01
CA ILE A 836 13.71 0.35 -20.66
C ILE A 836 14.74 1.44 -20.86
N THR A 837 15.42 1.81 -19.76
CA THR A 837 16.54 2.76 -19.77
C THR A 837 17.75 2.20 -19.05
N LEU A 838 18.94 2.51 -19.53
CA LEU A 838 20.22 2.20 -18.88
C LEU A 838 20.94 3.47 -18.42
N VAL A 839 20.32 4.64 -18.58
CA VAL A 839 20.90 5.93 -18.19
C VAL A 839 21.27 5.95 -16.69
N PRO A 840 20.42 5.48 -15.75
CA PRO A 840 20.78 5.43 -14.34
C PRO A 840 21.97 4.51 -14.05
N ALA A 841 22.03 3.36 -14.72
CA ALA A 841 23.15 2.44 -14.60
C ALA A 841 24.47 3.09 -15.07
N LEU A 842 24.44 3.85 -16.16
CA LEU A 842 25.60 4.59 -16.68
C LEU A 842 26.03 5.71 -15.72
N VAL A 843 25.08 6.46 -15.12
CA VAL A 843 25.40 7.53 -14.17
C VAL A 843 26.11 6.97 -12.93
N ILE A 844 25.56 5.87 -12.36
CA ILE A 844 26.19 5.19 -11.21
C ILE A 844 27.53 4.60 -11.62
N GLY A 845 27.63 4.01 -12.82
CA GLY A 845 28.88 3.48 -13.37
C GLY A 845 29.98 4.54 -13.45
N VAL A 846 29.68 5.72 -13.97
CA VAL A 846 30.62 6.86 -14.01
C VAL A 846 31.03 7.25 -12.58
N LEU A 847 30.10 7.31 -11.63
CA LEU A 847 30.39 7.59 -10.23
C LEU A 847 31.33 6.54 -9.64
N TYR A 848 31.07 5.26 -9.88
CA TYR A 848 31.94 4.17 -9.42
C TYR A 848 33.34 4.23 -10.06
N LEU A 849 33.46 4.56 -11.34
CA LEU A 849 34.76 4.74 -12.01
C LEU A 849 35.56 5.90 -11.39
N LEU A 850 34.91 7.03 -11.08
CA LEU A 850 35.54 8.16 -10.41
C LEU A 850 36.03 7.78 -8.99
N LEU A 851 35.18 7.12 -8.22
CA LEU A 851 35.52 6.64 -6.87
C LEU A 851 36.64 5.58 -6.93
N ALA A 852 36.61 4.70 -7.92
CA ALA A 852 37.64 3.69 -8.15
C ALA A 852 39.01 4.28 -8.52
N ALA A 853 39.03 5.46 -9.09
CA ALA A 853 40.28 6.20 -9.36
C ALA A 853 40.77 6.96 -8.09
N VAL A 854 39.86 7.55 -7.31
CA VAL A 854 40.21 8.42 -6.18
C VAL A 854 40.57 7.61 -4.90
N ILE A 855 39.81 6.59 -4.57
CA ILE A 855 39.97 5.78 -3.34
C ILE A 855 41.36 5.17 -3.21
N PRO A 856 41.94 4.49 -4.26
CA PRO A 856 43.28 3.96 -4.18
C PRO A 856 44.37 5.02 -3.91
N LEU A 857 44.19 6.23 -4.42
CA LEU A 857 45.15 7.34 -4.18
C LEU A 857 45.11 7.80 -2.73
N ILE A 858 43.90 7.96 -2.17
CA ILE A 858 43.69 8.32 -0.78
C ILE A 858 44.31 7.25 0.14
N VAL A 859 43.99 6.00 -0.09
CA VAL A 859 44.47 4.88 0.73
C VAL A 859 45.99 4.74 0.65
N LEU A 860 46.58 4.85 -0.56
CA LEU A 860 48.06 4.85 -0.70
C LEU A 860 48.74 6.02 0.03
N HIS A 861 48.13 7.21 0.01
CA HIS A 861 48.67 8.37 0.75
C HIS A 861 48.76 8.10 2.25
N PHE A 862 47.72 7.48 2.83
CA PHE A 862 47.72 7.17 4.27
C PHE A 862 48.61 6.00 4.66
N PHE A 863 48.69 4.94 3.82
CA PHE A 863 49.42 3.70 4.15
C PHE A 863 50.85 3.66 3.65
N ASN A 864 51.28 4.57 2.76
CA ASN A 864 52.62 4.62 2.19
C ASN A 864 53.60 5.48 2.99
N LYS A 865 53.31 5.79 4.25
CA LYS A 865 54.18 6.52 5.19
C LYS A 865 55.32 5.59 5.63
N GLY A 866 56.59 6.04 5.49
CA GLY A 866 57.81 5.33 5.83
C GLY A 866 58.72 5.05 4.59
N THR A 867 59.98 4.85 4.84
CA THR A 867 61.00 4.57 3.78
C THR A 867 60.84 3.20 3.19
N VAL A 868 61.29 2.98 1.93
CA VAL A 868 61.21 1.66 1.27
C VAL A 868 61.97 0.61 2.08
N VAL A 869 63.07 0.98 2.73
CA VAL A 869 63.87 0.11 3.58
C VAL A 869 63.11 -0.34 4.84
N GLU A 870 62.40 0.60 5.49
CA GLU A 870 61.56 0.25 6.67
C GLU A 870 60.44 -0.71 6.28
N ARG A 871 59.85 -0.52 5.08
CA ARG A 871 58.76 -1.40 4.60
C ARG A 871 59.22 -2.79 4.20
N LEU A 872 60.46 -2.96 3.79
CA LEU A 872 61.09 -4.26 3.59
C LEU A 872 61.42 -4.96 4.92
N ARG A 873 61.85 -4.18 5.92
CA ARG A 873 62.27 -4.71 7.27
C ARG A 873 61.12 -5.05 8.21
N THR A 874 59.94 -4.43 8.06
CA THR A 874 58.75 -4.68 8.88
C THR A 874 58.08 -6.03 8.59
N SER A 875 58.62 -6.88 7.69
CA SER A 875 58.15 -8.21 7.37
C SER A 875 58.91 -9.34 8.14
N GLU A 876 59.99 -9.03 8.82
CA GLU A 876 60.64 -9.89 9.83
C GLU A 876 60.05 -9.61 11.23
#